data_951f45ad6abaf0d559d9a18f1da2c5d1
#
_entry.id   951f45ad6abaf0d559d9a18f1da2c5d1
#
_cell.length_a   1.000
_cell.length_b   1.000
_cell.length_c   1.000
_cell.angle_alpha   90.00
_cell.angle_beta   90.00
_cell.angle_gamma   90.00
#
_symmetry.space_group_name_H-M   'P 1'
#
loop_
_entity.id
_entity.type
_entity.pdbx_description
1 polymer ?
#
loop_
_entity_poly.entity_id
_entity_poly.type
_entity_poly.pdbx_seq_one_letter_code
_entity_poly.pdbx_strand_id
1 'polypeptide(L)'
;MATKKQDYGNDSISALKGADRVRKRPGVIFGSDGLEGCEHAVFEILSNSIDEAREGHGRTITVTRFADRSIQVEDAGRGCPVDWNEKEQRYNWELVYCEMYAGGKYDNVSGDNYEYSLGLNGLGACATQYASRYMDVTVWRDGFEYTLHFQRGEIVGELGKAPLLKSQARKTGTRTRWLPDLDVFTDIAIPAEYFTDVMKRQAVVNAGVTFRFRNETEPGRFEEAEFLYENGIMDYVTELAGEGSLTAPVFWQTEKKGRDRADKPEYKVKLSVACCFSNKVNVIEHYHNSSWLEHGGSPEKAAKSAFVSAIDKYLRDQGKYQKSEGKITWADIEDCLVLVSNNFSTQTSYENQTKKAITNKFVQEAMTEFLRSNLEIYFIENPFDAEKIGEQVLLNKRSREKAEETRLNVKKKLSGSVDIANRVQKFVDCRTKDVDKREIYIVEGDSALGSVKLARDSEYQGIMPVRGKILNCLKADYARIFKSEIITDLIKVLGCGVEVQNKHVKNVAPFDLGNLRWSKVVICTDGDVDGFQIRTLILTMLYRLTPTLIREGYVYIAETPLFEINSGDKTWFAYSDKEKNDIVKSLEGKKYKIDRSKGLGENDPDMMWLTTMNPETRRLIRVMPEDVEQTAAVFDLLLGDNLQGRKDHIAENGYKYLEMADIS
;
A
#
# COMPACT_ATOMS: atom_id res chain seq x y z
N MET A 1 32.95 -27.50 -22.72
CA MET A 1 33.57 -28.11 -21.54
C MET A 1 32.45 -28.49 -20.58
N ALA A 2 32.24 -29.79 -20.34
CA ALA A 2 31.23 -30.29 -19.43
C ALA A 2 31.61 -29.94 -17.99
N THR A 3 30.79 -29.16 -17.30
CA THR A 3 30.90 -28.89 -15.87
C THR A 3 30.76 -30.23 -15.12
N LYS A 4 31.85 -30.68 -14.46
CA LYS A 4 31.77 -31.80 -13.51
C LYS A 4 30.70 -31.49 -12.47
N LYS A 5 29.67 -32.31 -12.40
CA LYS A 5 28.76 -32.36 -11.25
C LYS A 5 29.62 -32.65 -10.03
N GLN A 6 29.71 -31.73 -9.08
CA GLN A 6 30.31 -31.94 -7.78
C GLN A 6 29.46 -33.00 -7.06
N ASP A 7 30.09 -34.11 -6.71
CA ASP A 7 29.44 -35.19 -5.98
C ASP A 7 29.08 -34.69 -4.57
N TYR A 8 27.83 -34.94 -4.12
CA TYR A 8 27.36 -34.55 -2.80
C TYR A 8 27.90 -35.58 -1.77
N GLY A 9 29.12 -35.32 -1.31
CA GLY A 9 29.82 -36.13 -0.31
C GLY A 9 30.06 -35.39 1.00
N ASN A 10 30.70 -36.02 1.96
CA ASN A 10 31.02 -35.48 3.29
C ASN A 10 31.74 -34.11 3.22
N ASP A 11 32.60 -33.92 2.24
CA ASP A 11 33.36 -32.67 2.03
C ASP A 11 32.52 -31.51 1.44
N SER A 12 31.26 -31.78 1.02
CA SER A 12 30.36 -30.77 0.50
C SER A 12 29.65 -29.97 1.61
N ILE A 13 29.73 -30.43 2.87
CA ILE A 13 29.09 -29.77 4.02
C ILE A 13 30.11 -28.84 4.67
N SER A 14 29.81 -27.53 4.64
CA SER A 14 30.63 -26.51 5.28
C SER A 14 29.80 -25.54 6.11
N ALA A 15 30.35 -25.11 7.26
CA ALA A 15 29.71 -24.08 8.09
C ALA A 15 30.11 -22.68 7.62
N LEU A 16 29.13 -21.79 7.47
CA LEU A 16 29.40 -20.36 7.27
C LEU A 16 30.03 -19.77 8.54
N LYS A 17 31.07 -18.96 8.39
CA LYS A 17 31.81 -18.33 9.51
C LYS A 17 31.85 -16.81 9.31
N GLY A 18 31.97 -16.05 10.42
CA GLY A 18 32.10 -14.60 10.39
C GLY A 18 31.02 -13.93 9.54
N ALA A 19 31.42 -12.97 8.73
CA ALA A 19 30.53 -12.18 7.89
C ALA A 19 29.76 -13.02 6.85
N ASP A 20 30.26 -14.15 6.40
CA ASP A 20 29.60 -15.04 5.44
C ASP A 20 28.23 -15.54 5.94
N ARG A 21 28.02 -15.63 7.25
CA ARG A 21 26.73 -15.99 7.85
C ARG A 21 25.61 -15.04 7.45
N VAL A 22 25.92 -13.77 7.32
CA VAL A 22 24.98 -12.70 6.93
C VAL A 22 25.06 -12.45 5.42
N ARG A 23 26.26 -12.27 4.88
CA ARG A 23 26.49 -11.89 3.48
C ARG A 23 25.89 -12.88 2.47
N LYS A 24 25.96 -14.19 2.78
CA LYS A 24 25.40 -15.24 1.91
C LYS A 24 23.91 -15.55 2.18
N ARG A 25 23.36 -15.10 3.29
CA ARG A 25 21.98 -15.38 3.71
C ARG A 25 21.33 -14.19 4.42
N PRO A 26 21.31 -12.98 3.81
CA PRO A 26 20.78 -11.78 4.45
C PRO A 26 19.30 -11.93 4.81
N GLY A 27 18.49 -12.61 3.98
CA GLY A 27 17.07 -12.82 4.23
C GLY A 27 16.75 -13.58 5.52
N VAL A 28 17.67 -14.40 6.04
CA VAL A 28 17.48 -15.09 7.33
C VAL A 28 17.55 -14.12 8.50
N ILE A 29 18.39 -13.09 8.40
CA ILE A 29 18.64 -12.11 9.48
C ILE A 29 17.71 -10.90 9.33
N PHE A 30 17.61 -10.32 8.11
CA PHE A 30 16.87 -9.10 7.84
C PHE A 30 15.46 -9.34 7.26
N GLY A 31 15.07 -10.59 7.05
CA GLY A 31 13.77 -10.95 6.48
C GLY A 31 13.70 -10.87 4.95
N SER A 32 14.62 -10.15 4.31
CA SER A 32 14.71 -9.97 2.86
C SER A 32 16.17 -9.70 2.46
N ASP A 33 16.53 -9.95 1.20
CA ASP A 33 17.76 -9.50 0.55
C ASP A 33 17.53 -8.28 -0.36
N GLY A 34 16.30 -7.76 -0.39
CA GLY A 34 15.92 -6.55 -1.10
C GLY A 34 15.99 -5.29 -0.24
N LEU A 35 15.31 -4.24 -0.72
CA LEU A 35 15.23 -2.94 -0.04
C LEU A 35 14.73 -3.06 1.40
N GLU A 36 13.69 -3.87 1.66
CA GLU A 36 13.14 -4.10 3.00
C GLU A 36 14.17 -4.64 3.99
N GLY A 37 15.08 -5.53 3.54
CA GLY A 37 16.17 -6.03 4.36
C GLY A 37 17.19 -4.94 4.68
N CYS A 38 17.48 -4.07 3.73
CA CYS A 38 18.34 -2.90 3.91
C CYS A 38 17.73 -1.90 4.91
N GLU A 39 16.43 -1.66 4.82
CA GLU A 39 15.64 -0.84 5.75
C GLU A 39 15.66 -1.42 7.18
N HIS A 40 15.54 -2.75 7.29
CA HIS A 40 15.62 -3.41 8.60
C HIS A 40 16.99 -3.22 9.26
N ALA A 41 18.08 -3.22 8.48
CA ALA A 41 19.41 -2.93 9.00
C ALA A 41 19.52 -1.52 9.61
N VAL A 42 18.82 -0.52 9.06
CA VAL A 42 18.72 0.83 9.64
C VAL A 42 18.06 0.77 11.01
N PHE A 43 16.94 0.05 11.09
CA PHE A 43 16.19 -0.05 12.35
C PHE A 43 16.98 -0.77 13.44
N GLU A 44 17.82 -1.75 13.09
CA GLU A 44 18.68 -2.46 14.06
C GLU A 44 19.73 -1.53 14.69
N ILE A 45 20.32 -0.60 13.94
CA ILE A 45 21.25 0.40 14.52
C ILE A 45 20.47 1.45 15.31
N LEU A 46 19.36 1.96 14.77
CA LEU A 46 18.51 2.96 15.43
C LEU A 46 17.98 2.45 16.78
N SER A 47 17.62 1.18 16.87
CA SER A 47 17.08 0.55 18.07
C SER A 47 18.06 0.60 19.27
N ASN A 48 19.36 0.57 19.02
CA ASN A 48 20.36 0.69 20.08
C ASN A 48 20.37 2.10 20.69
N SER A 49 20.25 3.14 19.86
CA SER A 49 20.14 4.53 20.33
C SER A 49 18.82 4.79 21.05
N ILE A 50 17.72 4.16 20.61
CA ILE A 50 16.43 4.23 21.30
C ILE A 50 16.51 3.58 22.69
N ASP A 51 17.14 2.42 22.81
CA ASP A 51 17.32 1.76 24.10
C ASP A 51 18.08 2.64 25.10
N GLU A 52 19.15 3.33 24.67
CA GLU A 52 19.88 4.30 25.51
C GLU A 52 18.99 5.49 25.94
N ALA A 53 18.23 6.05 25.01
CA ALA A 53 17.33 7.16 25.31
C ALA A 53 16.23 6.77 26.31
N ARG A 54 15.71 5.54 26.23
CA ARG A 54 14.70 4.99 27.15
C ARG A 54 15.24 4.74 28.54
N GLU A 55 16.51 4.39 28.68
CA GLU A 55 17.19 4.31 29.95
C GLU A 55 17.51 5.71 30.56
N GLY A 56 17.07 6.78 29.89
CA GLY A 56 17.26 8.16 30.31
C GLY A 56 18.60 8.78 29.91
N HIS A 57 19.35 8.11 29.03
CA HIS A 57 20.66 8.57 28.57
C HIS A 57 20.55 9.16 27.15
N GLY A 58 20.55 10.49 27.11
CA GLY A 58 20.36 11.22 25.83
C GLY A 58 18.89 11.29 25.41
N ARG A 59 18.47 12.45 24.90
CA ARG A 59 17.09 12.65 24.44
C ARG A 59 16.99 13.03 22.97
N THR A 60 18.13 13.04 22.26
CA THR A 60 18.17 13.39 20.84
C THR A 60 18.90 12.30 20.08
N ILE A 61 18.23 11.76 19.08
CA ILE A 61 18.79 10.79 18.13
C ILE A 61 18.75 11.43 16.75
N THR A 62 19.90 11.49 16.08
CA THR A 62 20.02 12.07 14.74
C THR A 62 20.30 10.97 13.74
N VAL A 63 19.48 10.87 12.70
CA VAL A 63 19.70 10.00 11.55
C VAL A 63 20.03 10.86 10.34
N THR A 64 21.12 10.57 9.66
CA THR A 64 21.54 11.27 8.43
C THR A 64 21.58 10.28 7.28
N ARG A 65 20.86 10.58 6.22
CA ARG A 65 20.95 9.93 4.93
C ARG A 65 21.82 10.78 4.01
N PHE A 66 22.92 10.23 3.52
CA PHE A 66 23.85 10.94 2.65
C PHE A 66 23.54 10.70 1.16
N ALA A 67 23.97 11.62 0.31
CA ALA A 67 23.79 11.53 -1.14
C ALA A 67 24.48 10.28 -1.74
N ASP A 68 25.57 9.78 -1.11
CA ASP A 68 26.27 8.55 -1.48
C ASP A 68 25.55 7.28 -1.02
N ARG A 69 24.32 7.40 -0.46
CA ARG A 69 23.51 6.33 0.14
C ARG A 69 24.05 5.75 1.43
N SER A 70 25.13 6.31 1.99
CA SER A 70 25.53 5.96 3.35
C SER A 70 24.52 6.54 4.36
N ILE A 71 24.41 5.89 5.49
CA ILE A 71 23.48 6.24 6.56
C ILE A 71 24.28 6.43 7.85
N GLN A 72 23.90 7.40 8.66
CA GLN A 72 24.51 7.63 9.96
C GLN A 72 23.44 7.74 11.03
N VAL A 73 23.66 7.04 12.15
CA VAL A 73 22.88 7.25 13.38
C VAL A 73 23.81 7.77 14.46
N GLU A 74 23.43 8.84 15.13
CA GLU A 74 24.17 9.45 16.23
C GLU A 74 23.24 9.70 17.42
N ASP A 75 23.66 9.27 18.61
CA ASP A 75 22.98 9.50 19.87
C ASP A 75 23.87 10.21 20.88
N ALA A 76 23.25 10.67 21.95
CA ALA A 76 23.92 11.25 23.11
C ALA A 76 23.80 10.35 24.37
N GLY A 77 23.77 9.04 24.15
CA GLY A 77 23.72 8.03 25.20
C GLY A 77 25.03 7.92 25.98
N ARG A 78 25.21 6.84 26.72
CA ARG A 78 26.45 6.57 27.50
C ARG A 78 27.67 6.27 26.66
N GLY A 79 27.48 5.97 25.39
CA GLY A 79 28.50 5.43 24.49
C GLY A 79 28.66 3.91 24.64
N CYS A 80 28.67 3.20 23.51
CA CYS A 80 28.85 1.75 23.48
C CYS A 80 30.16 1.34 24.20
N PRO A 81 30.17 0.35 25.11
CA PRO A 81 31.40 -0.18 25.68
C PRO A 81 32.24 -0.79 24.55
N VAL A 82 33.50 -0.40 24.43
CA VAL A 82 34.43 -0.88 23.40
C VAL A 82 35.74 -1.41 23.98
N ASP A 83 36.04 -1.11 25.25
CA ASP A 83 37.26 -1.50 25.94
C ASP A 83 37.32 -3.00 26.23
N TRP A 84 38.47 -3.43 26.81
CA TRP A 84 38.74 -4.82 27.19
C TRP A 84 37.73 -5.38 28.19
N ASN A 85 37.26 -6.58 27.95
CA ASN A 85 36.37 -7.33 28.81
C ASN A 85 37.10 -8.44 29.52
N GLU A 86 37.35 -8.28 30.81
CA GLU A 86 38.09 -9.27 31.62
C GLU A 86 37.38 -10.63 31.69
N LYS A 87 36.04 -10.65 31.65
CA LYS A 87 35.26 -11.88 31.73
C LYS A 87 35.36 -12.69 30.43
N GLU A 88 35.29 -12.02 29.30
CA GLU A 88 35.27 -12.63 27.97
C GLU A 88 36.69 -12.74 27.37
N GLN A 89 37.73 -12.15 28.02
CA GLN A 89 39.14 -12.13 27.60
C GLN A 89 39.31 -11.61 26.15
N ARG A 90 38.55 -10.58 25.81
CA ARG A 90 38.57 -9.90 24.50
C ARG A 90 37.95 -8.49 24.61
N TYR A 91 38.09 -7.70 23.57
CA TYR A 91 37.48 -6.37 23.54
C TYR A 91 35.95 -6.42 23.38
N ASN A 92 35.21 -5.52 24.04
CA ASN A 92 33.76 -5.42 23.91
C ASN A 92 33.33 -5.09 22.49
N TRP A 93 34.13 -4.30 21.73
CA TRP A 93 33.80 -4.02 20.35
C TRP A 93 33.78 -5.29 19.46
N GLU A 94 34.63 -6.27 19.75
CA GLU A 94 34.63 -7.57 19.04
C GLU A 94 33.32 -8.32 19.32
N LEU A 95 32.84 -8.27 20.56
CA LEU A 95 31.57 -8.87 20.94
C LEU A 95 30.38 -8.17 20.25
N VAL A 96 30.36 -6.83 20.25
CA VAL A 96 29.23 -6.05 19.74
C VAL A 96 29.14 -6.05 18.21
N TYR A 97 30.31 -5.94 17.53
CA TYR A 97 30.34 -5.76 16.07
C TYR A 97 30.82 -6.98 15.27
N CYS A 98 31.43 -7.98 15.89
CA CYS A 98 32.01 -9.14 15.20
C CYS A 98 31.47 -10.49 15.69
N GLU A 99 30.64 -10.52 16.75
CA GLU A 99 30.07 -11.75 17.26
C GLU A 99 28.54 -11.70 17.25
N MET A 100 27.94 -12.68 16.58
CA MET A 100 26.48 -12.82 16.59
C MET A 100 26.04 -13.47 17.90
N TYR A 101 24.91 -13.03 18.43
CA TYR A 101 24.40 -13.48 19.73
C TYR A 101 25.28 -13.05 20.93
N ALA A 102 25.99 -11.95 20.80
CA ALA A 102 26.72 -11.32 21.88
C ALA A 102 26.11 -9.94 22.22
N GLY A 103 25.96 -9.64 23.51
CA GLY A 103 25.38 -8.36 23.97
C GLY A 103 25.16 -8.33 25.46
N GLY A 104 24.99 -7.12 26.00
CA GLY A 104 24.77 -6.88 27.44
C GLY A 104 23.30 -6.79 27.86
N LYS A 105 22.34 -7.17 26.98
CA LYS A 105 20.90 -6.97 27.21
C LYS A 105 20.12 -8.28 27.46
N TYR A 106 20.83 -9.39 27.76
CA TYR A 106 20.20 -10.70 27.95
C TYR A 106 19.53 -10.90 29.30
N ASP A 107 20.00 -10.19 30.36
CA ASP A 107 19.51 -10.32 31.74
C ASP A 107 18.51 -9.19 32.06
N ASN A 108 17.34 -9.19 31.43
CA ASN A 108 16.24 -8.26 31.71
C ASN A 108 15.30 -8.73 32.84
N VAL A 109 15.58 -9.90 33.45
CA VAL A 109 14.77 -10.46 34.54
C VAL A 109 15.19 -9.92 35.91
N SER A 110 16.45 -9.48 36.09
CA SER A 110 16.98 -8.94 37.34
C SER A 110 16.64 -7.45 37.62
N GLY A 111 16.14 -6.72 36.62
CA GLY A 111 15.48 -5.40 36.83
C GLY A 111 16.39 -4.19 36.92
N ASP A 112 17.69 -4.32 36.69
CA ASP A 112 18.62 -3.20 36.92
C ASP A 112 18.91 -2.32 35.70
N ASN A 113 18.76 -2.84 34.46
CA ASN A 113 18.95 -2.09 33.21
C ASN A 113 18.24 -2.78 32.04
N TYR A 114 17.72 -2.00 31.08
CA TYR A 114 17.14 -2.48 29.82
C TYR A 114 15.93 -3.43 29.98
N GLU A 115 15.06 -3.16 30.95
CA GLU A 115 13.88 -3.99 31.26
C GLU A 115 13.01 -4.28 30.03
N TYR A 116 12.96 -3.37 29.04
CA TYR A 116 12.12 -3.46 27.83
C TYR A 116 12.91 -3.17 26.54
N SER A 117 14.12 -3.74 26.42
CA SER A 117 15.00 -3.48 25.26
C SER A 117 14.42 -3.95 23.93
N LEU A 118 14.74 -3.19 22.87
CA LEU A 118 14.50 -3.57 21.45
C LEU A 118 15.54 -4.57 20.95
N GLY A 119 16.79 -4.39 21.36
CA GLY A 119 17.96 -5.17 20.89
C GLY A 119 18.23 -6.44 21.69
N LEU A 120 17.22 -7.30 21.88
CA LEU A 120 17.30 -8.50 22.71
C LEU A 120 18.23 -9.62 22.17
N ASN A 121 18.44 -9.70 20.87
CA ASN A 121 19.07 -10.88 20.24
C ASN A 121 20.59 -10.76 20.08
N GLY A 122 21.19 -9.59 20.36
CA GLY A 122 22.63 -9.37 20.15
C GLY A 122 23.08 -9.61 18.70
N LEU A 123 22.25 -9.23 17.73
CA LEU A 123 22.48 -9.47 16.31
C LEU A 123 22.67 -8.18 15.52
N GLY A 124 21.92 -7.12 15.86
CA GLY A 124 21.70 -5.99 14.98
C GLY A 124 22.96 -5.26 14.53
N ALA A 125 23.82 -4.86 15.47
CA ALA A 125 25.05 -4.13 15.15
C ALA A 125 26.04 -4.99 14.33
N CYS A 126 26.24 -6.24 14.74
CA CYS A 126 27.10 -7.19 14.06
C CYS A 126 26.59 -7.54 12.66
N ALA A 127 25.29 -7.84 12.53
CA ALA A 127 24.71 -8.19 11.24
C ALA A 127 24.74 -7.01 10.26
N THR A 128 24.44 -5.78 10.71
CA THR A 128 24.50 -4.57 9.87
C THR A 128 25.94 -4.30 9.44
N GLN A 129 26.92 -4.47 10.35
CA GLN A 129 28.33 -4.34 10.03
C GLN A 129 28.75 -5.36 8.95
N TYR A 130 28.35 -6.62 9.09
CA TYR A 130 28.65 -7.67 8.10
C TYR A 130 27.99 -7.44 6.74
N ALA A 131 26.81 -6.82 6.72
CA ALA A 131 26.06 -6.50 5.49
C ALA A 131 26.51 -5.20 4.83
N SER A 132 27.49 -4.51 5.40
CA SER A 132 27.96 -3.21 4.91
C SER A 132 29.21 -3.32 4.05
N ARG A 133 29.33 -2.42 3.07
CA ARG A 133 30.57 -2.20 2.32
C ARG A 133 31.65 -1.60 3.21
N TYR A 134 31.27 -0.65 4.07
CA TYR A 134 32.07 -0.16 5.17
C TYR A 134 31.18 0.26 6.34
N MET A 135 31.75 0.28 7.55
CA MET A 135 31.12 0.86 8.74
C MET A 135 32.17 1.58 9.56
N ASP A 136 31.89 2.84 9.88
CA ASP A 136 32.65 3.69 10.79
C ASP A 136 31.90 3.82 12.11
N VAL A 137 32.53 3.49 13.20
CA VAL A 137 31.96 3.67 14.55
C VAL A 137 32.81 4.66 15.33
N THR A 138 32.19 5.68 15.88
CA THR A 138 32.80 6.62 16.81
C THR A 138 32.05 6.55 18.14
N VAL A 139 32.75 6.34 19.21
CA VAL A 139 32.18 6.30 20.57
C VAL A 139 32.83 7.35 21.44
N TRP A 140 32.02 8.16 22.10
CA TRP A 140 32.48 9.10 23.11
C TRP A 140 32.10 8.58 24.49
N ARG A 141 33.13 8.22 25.27
CA ARG A 141 32.94 7.62 26.59
C ARG A 141 34.13 7.89 27.49
N ASP A 142 33.89 8.14 28.77
CA ASP A 142 34.90 8.27 29.81
C ASP A 142 36.00 9.30 29.50
N GLY A 143 35.66 10.37 28.76
CA GLY A 143 36.59 11.43 28.35
C GLY A 143 37.46 11.10 27.14
N PHE A 144 37.18 10.01 26.46
CA PHE A 144 37.87 9.60 25.25
C PHE A 144 36.93 9.49 24.04
N GLU A 145 37.50 9.67 22.85
CA GLU A 145 36.92 9.29 21.58
C GLU A 145 37.58 8.00 21.12
N TYR A 146 36.74 7.01 20.85
CA TYR A 146 37.16 5.73 20.25
C TYR A 146 36.67 5.66 18.82
N THR A 147 37.50 5.10 17.93
CA THR A 147 37.15 4.94 16.53
C THR A 147 37.45 3.53 16.03
N LEU A 148 36.53 2.97 15.26
CA LEU A 148 36.64 1.71 14.58
C LEU A 148 36.24 1.87 13.12
N HIS A 149 36.96 1.19 12.22
CA HIS A 149 36.63 1.12 10.82
C HIS A 149 36.52 -0.35 10.37
N PHE A 150 35.41 -0.70 9.76
CA PHE A 150 35.17 -2.02 9.21
C PHE A 150 34.96 -1.94 7.70
N GLN A 151 35.42 -2.94 6.98
CA GLN A 151 35.20 -3.08 5.55
C GLN A 151 34.79 -4.52 5.24
N ARG A 152 33.58 -4.68 4.67
CA ARG A 152 33.00 -5.97 4.26
C ARG A 152 33.05 -7.06 5.36
N GLY A 153 32.82 -6.67 6.58
CA GLY A 153 32.76 -7.56 7.72
C GLY A 153 34.08 -7.71 8.50
N GLU A 154 35.19 -7.17 8.02
CA GLU A 154 36.46 -7.25 8.64
C GLU A 154 36.90 -5.90 9.23
N ILE A 155 37.60 -5.93 10.37
CA ILE A 155 38.20 -4.73 10.98
C ILE A 155 39.38 -4.26 10.13
N VAL A 156 39.46 -2.96 9.89
CA VAL A 156 40.60 -2.33 9.21
C VAL A 156 41.33 -1.44 10.20
N GLY A 157 42.54 -1.81 10.54
CA GLY A 157 43.34 -1.16 11.57
C GLY A 157 43.05 -1.67 12.99
N GLU A 158 43.30 -0.83 13.97
CA GLU A 158 43.14 -1.13 15.39
C GLU A 158 42.11 -0.16 16.00
N LEU A 159 41.62 -0.43 17.22
CA LEU A 159 40.80 0.48 17.99
C LEU A 159 41.54 1.80 18.22
N GLY A 160 41.10 2.87 17.59
CA GLY A 160 41.61 4.21 17.85
C GLY A 160 41.10 4.71 19.21
N LYS A 161 41.97 5.37 19.97
CA LYS A 161 41.65 5.99 21.26
C LYS A 161 42.35 7.32 21.40
N ALA A 162 41.57 8.41 21.50
CA ALA A 162 42.10 9.76 21.68
C ALA A 162 41.37 10.49 22.84
N PRO A 163 42.06 11.28 23.65
CA PRO A 163 41.40 12.07 24.70
C PRO A 163 40.55 13.17 24.06
N LEU A 164 39.36 13.38 24.62
CA LEU A 164 38.50 14.49 24.22
C LEU A 164 39.12 15.84 24.58
N LEU A 165 38.82 16.85 23.76
CA LEU A 165 39.14 18.22 24.09
C LEU A 165 38.45 18.65 25.41
N LYS A 166 39.09 19.53 26.18
CA LYS A 166 38.52 20.02 27.48
C LYS A 166 37.11 20.58 27.32
N SER A 167 36.81 21.20 26.17
CA SER A 167 35.46 21.72 25.86
C SER A 167 34.44 20.62 25.59
N GLN A 168 34.86 19.42 25.31
CA GLN A 168 34.03 18.24 24.97
C GLN A 168 34.18 17.13 26.02
N ALA A 169 34.86 17.33 27.13
CA ALA A 169 35.19 16.33 28.15
C ALA A 169 33.97 15.57 28.71
N ARG A 170 32.77 16.15 28.59
CA ARG A 170 31.49 15.55 29.01
C ARG A 170 30.68 14.94 27.85
N LYS A 171 31.22 14.97 26.62
CA LYS A 171 30.52 14.38 25.49
C LYS A 171 30.48 12.86 25.67
N THR A 172 29.28 12.30 25.56
CA THR A 172 29.03 10.86 25.50
C THR A 172 28.13 10.54 24.32
N GLY A 173 28.12 9.30 23.88
CA GLY A 173 27.25 8.83 22.81
C GLY A 173 27.94 7.90 21.82
N THR A 174 27.19 7.41 20.87
CA THR A 174 27.68 6.57 19.79
C THR A 174 27.26 7.16 18.45
N ARG A 175 28.14 7.15 17.47
CA ARG A 175 27.86 7.48 16.09
C ARG A 175 28.31 6.32 15.21
N THR A 176 27.38 5.77 14.46
CA THR A 176 27.63 4.70 13.50
C THR A 176 27.25 5.20 12.11
N ARG A 177 28.22 5.22 11.17
CA ARG A 177 27.99 5.52 9.76
C ARG A 177 28.34 4.28 8.93
N TRP A 178 27.48 3.89 8.02
CA TRP A 178 27.74 2.72 7.15
C TRP A 178 27.15 2.94 5.76
N LEU A 179 27.71 2.22 4.81
CA LEU A 179 27.18 2.08 3.46
C LEU A 179 26.75 0.61 3.28
N PRO A 180 25.45 0.33 3.10
CA PRO A 180 25.00 -1.02 2.78
C PRO A 180 25.68 -1.55 1.51
N ASP A 181 25.94 -2.85 1.45
CA ASP A 181 26.67 -3.46 0.34
C ASP A 181 25.72 -4.09 -0.69
N LEU A 182 25.88 -3.68 -1.97
CA LEU A 182 25.15 -4.27 -3.10
C LEU A 182 25.55 -5.73 -3.39
N ASP A 183 26.66 -6.24 -2.81
CA ASP A 183 26.96 -7.68 -2.84
C ASP A 183 26.09 -8.47 -1.85
N VAL A 184 25.32 -7.79 -0.99
CA VAL A 184 24.44 -8.39 0.04
C VAL A 184 22.98 -8.08 -0.24
N PHE A 185 22.67 -6.83 -0.52
CA PHE A 185 21.31 -6.36 -0.83
C PHE A 185 21.16 -6.08 -2.31
N THR A 186 20.05 -6.46 -2.88
CA THR A 186 19.73 -6.20 -4.30
C THR A 186 19.42 -4.74 -4.56
N ASP A 187 18.96 -3.99 -3.53
CA ASP A 187 18.73 -2.56 -3.55
C ASP A 187 19.13 -1.92 -2.21
N ILE A 188 19.79 -0.76 -2.28
CA ILE A 188 20.22 0.04 -1.12
C ILE A 188 19.71 1.48 -1.19
N ALA A 189 18.82 1.79 -2.14
CA ALA A 189 18.32 3.13 -2.37
C ALA A 189 17.11 3.45 -1.48
N ILE A 190 17.30 3.40 -0.16
CA ILE A 190 16.23 3.66 0.80
C ILE A 190 15.67 5.08 0.56
N PRO A 191 14.36 5.25 0.33
CA PRO A 191 13.74 6.54 0.12
C PRO A 191 13.74 7.39 1.40
N ALA A 192 13.72 8.72 1.25
CA ALA A 192 13.71 9.64 2.41
C ALA A 192 12.43 9.48 3.25
N GLU A 193 11.33 9.15 2.61
CA GLU A 193 10.02 8.89 3.24
C GLU A 193 10.09 7.77 4.27
N TYR A 194 10.85 6.70 4.01
CA TYR A 194 11.06 5.64 4.99
C TYR A 194 11.60 6.17 6.33
N PHE A 195 12.62 7.04 6.26
CA PHE A 195 13.23 7.60 7.47
C PHE A 195 12.26 8.50 8.22
N THR A 196 11.52 9.37 7.52
CA THR A 196 10.52 10.24 8.15
C THR A 196 9.42 9.44 8.82
N ASP A 197 8.92 8.39 8.19
CA ASP A 197 7.88 7.51 8.72
C ASP A 197 8.35 6.73 9.94
N VAL A 198 9.54 6.11 9.87
CA VAL A 198 10.11 5.36 10.99
C VAL A 198 10.38 6.27 12.17
N MET A 199 11.00 7.43 11.93
CA MET A 199 11.36 8.35 13.01
C MET A 199 10.13 9.01 13.66
N LYS A 200 9.10 9.35 12.87
CA LYS A 200 7.82 9.81 13.40
C LYS A 200 7.20 8.76 14.32
N ARG A 201 7.11 7.49 13.85
CA ARG A 201 6.59 6.40 14.67
C ARG A 201 7.40 6.18 15.94
N GLN A 202 8.74 6.26 15.86
CA GLN A 202 9.59 6.11 17.04
C GLN A 202 9.42 7.28 18.02
N ALA A 203 9.23 8.52 17.55
CA ALA A 203 8.94 9.66 18.39
C ALA A 203 7.60 9.50 19.15
N VAL A 204 6.59 8.97 18.47
CA VAL A 204 5.26 8.70 19.06
C VAL A 204 5.33 7.72 20.22
N VAL A 205 6.14 6.67 20.14
CA VAL A 205 6.19 5.60 21.16
C VAL A 205 7.29 5.79 22.20
N ASN A 206 8.19 6.75 22.00
CA ASN A 206 9.25 7.10 22.94
C ASN A 206 9.08 8.58 23.39
N ALA A 207 8.08 8.82 24.23
CA ALA A 207 7.70 10.14 24.70
C ALA A 207 8.89 10.97 25.19
N GLY A 208 9.01 12.22 24.75
CA GLY A 208 10.07 13.16 25.15
C GLY A 208 11.44 12.87 24.52
N VAL A 209 11.53 11.94 23.55
CA VAL A 209 12.74 11.71 22.76
C VAL A 209 12.60 12.42 21.41
N THR A 210 13.58 13.26 21.09
CA THR A 210 13.65 13.99 19.82
C THR A 210 14.35 13.15 18.75
N PHE A 211 13.69 12.94 17.62
CA PHE A 211 14.27 12.31 16.46
C PHE A 211 14.50 13.35 15.37
N ARG A 212 15.76 13.56 14.98
CA ARG A 212 16.16 14.50 13.95
C ARG A 212 16.62 13.76 12.70
N PHE A 213 15.94 13.98 11.59
CA PHE A 213 16.31 13.46 10.28
C PHE A 213 17.05 14.53 9.47
N ARG A 214 18.16 14.15 8.87
CA ARG A 214 18.94 14.96 7.96
C ARG A 214 19.12 14.23 6.63
N ASN A 215 18.54 14.75 5.58
CA ASN A 215 18.61 14.19 4.25
C ASN A 215 19.54 15.06 3.37
N GLU A 216 20.67 14.51 2.95
CA GLU A 216 21.55 15.17 2.01
C GLU A 216 21.01 15.01 0.59
N THR A 217 20.44 16.09 0.03
CA THR A 217 19.88 16.13 -1.32
C THR A 217 20.95 16.37 -2.37
N GLU A 218 21.96 17.20 -2.03
CA GLU A 218 23.15 17.48 -2.80
C GLU A 218 24.35 17.52 -1.86
N PRO A 219 25.58 17.25 -2.31
CA PRO A 219 26.76 17.27 -1.43
C PRO A 219 26.86 18.53 -0.57
N GLY A 220 26.74 18.36 0.74
CA GLY A 220 26.78 19.43 1.73
C GLY A 220 25.46 20.19 1.94
N ARG A 221 24.39 19.88 1.22
CA ARG A 221 23.07 20.49 1.40
C ARG A 221 22.10 19.52 2.05
N PHE A 222 21.62 19.86 3.23
CA PHE A 222 20.73 19.04 4.02
C PHE A 222 19.33 19.63 4.14
N GLU A 223 18.32 18.78 3.98
CA GLU A 223 16.96 19.03 4.43
C GLU A 223 16.79 18.35 5.80
N GLU A 224 16.18 19.06 6.75
CA GLU A 224 16.05 18.57 8.12
C GLU A 224 14.58 18.48 8.50
N ALA A 225 14.22 17.39 9.22
CA ALA A 225 12.94 17.22 9.86
C ALA A 225 13.16 16.79 11.31
N GLU A 226 12.30 17.25 12.21
CA GLU A 226 12.37 16.91 13.62
C GLU A 226 11.01 16.39 14.10
N PHE A 227 11.03 15.32 14.87
CA PHE A 227 9.86 14.67 15.42
C PHE A 227 10.00 14.57 16.94
N LEU A 228 9.03 15.15 17.65
CA LEU A 228 8.95 15.11 19.11
C LEU A 228 7.48 15.05 19.53
N TYR A 229 7.16 14.08 20.37
CA TYR A 229 5.86 13.95 21.03
C TYR A 229 6.13 13.88 22.54
N GLU A 230 5.93 15.00 23.23
CA GLU A 230 6.24 15.09 24.68
C GLU A 230 5.40 14.12 25.51
N ASN A 231 4.12 13.95 25.18
CA ASN A 231 3.21 13.00 25.81
C ASN A 231 3.00 11.72 24.97
N GLY A 232 3.88 11.46 24.00
CA GLY A 232 3.89 10.25 23.21
C GLY A 232 2.59 10.01 22.42
N ILE A 233 2.00 8.81 22.60
CA ILE A 233 0.80 8.39 21.86
C ILE A 233 -0.42 9.30 22.11
N MET A 234 -0.48 10.02 23.22
CA MET A 234 -1.58 10.95 23.49
C MET A 234 -1.53 12.17 22.57
N ASP A 235 -0.35 12.76 22.40
CA ASP A 235 -0.17 13.89 21.48
C ASP A 235 -0.45 13.46 20.03
N TYR A 236 -0.02 12.25 19.66
CA TYR A 236 -0.23 11.72 18.33
C TYR A 236 -1.72 11.44 18.03
N VAL A 237 -2.45 10.85 18.97
CA VAL A 237 -3.90 10.66 18.81
C VAL A 237 -4.62 12.01 18.74
N THR A 238 -4.16 13.01 19.49
CA THR A 238 -4.70 14.37 19.44
C THR A 238 -4.45 15.03 18.07
N GLU A 239 -3.26 14.86 17.50
CA GLU A 239 -2.92 15.30 16.13
C GLU A 239 -3.82 14.62 15.09
N LEU A 240 -3.96 13.28 15.15
CA LEU A 240 -4.79 12.51 14.23
C LEU A 240 -6.27 12.85 14.32
N ALA A 241 -6.79 13.05 15.53
CA ALA A 241 -8.18 13.39 15.79
C ALA A 241 -8.58 14.73 15.16
N GLY A 242 -7.68 15.72 15.22
CA GLY A 242 -7.91 17.06 14.70
C GLY A 242 -9.15 17.74 15.28
N GLU A 243 -9.53 18.84 14.66
CA GLU A 243 -10.78 19.54 15.02
C GLU A 243 -11.99 18.76 14.47
N GLY A 244 -12.96 18.47 15.33
CA GLY A 244 -14.24 17.83 14.97
C GLY A 244 -14.26 16.30 15.08
N SER A 245 -13.40 15.72 15.93
CA SER A 245 -13.59 14.35 16.42
C SER A 245 -14.92 14.20 17.18
N LEU A 246 -15.48 13.01 17.24
CA LEU A 246 -16.72 12.73 17.98
C LEU A 246 -16.53 12.83 19.50
N THR A 247 -15.34 12.41 19.96
CA THR A 247 -14.97 12.45 21.38
C THR A 247 -13.57 13.03 21.55
N ALA A 248 -13.29 13.59 22.73
CA ALA A 248 -11.93 13.97 23.08
C ALA A 248 -11.03 12.74 23.19
N PRO A 249 -9.73 12.85 22.85
CA PRO A 249 -8.76 11.81 23.11
C PRO A 249 -8.64 11.46 24.59
N VAL A 250 -8.57 10.17 24.90
CA VAL A 250 -8.34 9.66 26.26
C VAL A 250 -7.08 8.83 26.30
N PHE A 251 -6.40 8.82 27.44
CA PHE A 251 -5.20 8.03 27.68
C PHE A 251 -5.37 7.15 28.91
N TRP A 252 -5.12 5.85 28.73
CA TRP A 252 -5.16 4.86 29.80
C TRP A 252 -3.84 4.12 29.90
N GLN A 253 -3.41 3.83 31.11
CA GLN A 253 -2.18 3.10 31.37
C GLN A 253 -2.34 2.15 32.55
N THR A 254 -1.73 0.97 32.47
CA THR A 254 -1.65 0.00 33.58
C THR A 254 -0.38 -0.84 33.47
N GLU A 255 -0.01 -1.45 34.60
CA GLU A 255 1.02 -2.47 34.65
C GLU A 255 0.43 -3.73 35.27
N LYS A 256 0.71 -4.89 34.67
CA LYS A 256 0.24 -6.19 35.13
C LYS A 256 1.38 -7.21 35.12
N LYS A 257 1.29 -8.21 35.99
CA LYS A 257 2.21 -9.34 36.06
C LYS A 257 1.43 -10.65 35.87
N GLY A 258 1.95 -11.55 35.05
CA GLY A 258 1.34 -12.83 34.77
C GLY A 258 2.19 -13.68 33.82
N ARG A 259 1.59 -14.71 33.25
CA ARG A 259 2.28 -15.73 32.44
C ARG A 259 1.41 -16.22 31.28
N ASP A 260 2.02 -16.63 30.19
CA ASP A 260 1.31 -17.20 29.03
C ASP A 260 0.73 -18.60 29.31
N ARG A 261 1.40 -19.39 30.13
CA ARG A 261 0.98 -20.75 30.55
C ARG A 261 1.41 -21.02 32.00
N ALA A 262 0.74 -21.92 32.67
CA ALA A 262 0.99 -22.25 34.08
C ALA A 262 2.43 -22.75 34.36
N ASP A 263 3.07 -23.37 33.39
CA ASP A 263 4.45 -23.91 33.46
C ASP A 263 5.55 -22.88 33.13
N LYS A 264 5.18 -21.65 32.76
CA LYS A 264 6.12 -20.58 32.40
C LYS A 264 6.31 -19.58 33.54
N PRO A 265 7.48 -18.91 33.59
CA PRO A 265 7.71 -17.83 34.55
C PRO A 265 6.74 -16.67 34.31
N GLU A 266 6.47 -15.95 35.39
CA GLU A 266 5.72 -14.69 35.29
C GLU A 266 6.60 -13.58 34.75
N TYR A 267 5.97 -12.69 33.97
CA TYR A 267 6.60 -11.51 33.43
C TYR A 267 5.72 -10.28 33.55
N LYS A 268 6.33 -9.10 33.48
CA LYS A 268 5.64 -7.82 33.56
C LYS A 268 5.17 -7.36 32.18
N VAL A 269 4.01 -6.73 32.15
CA VAL A 269 3.46 -6.07 30.95
C VAL A 269 3.00 -4.68 31.34
N LYS A 270 3.52 -3.65 30.68
CA LYS A 270 3.04 -2.27 30.75
C LYS A 270 2.18 -1.99 29.52
N LEU A 271 0.94 -1.59 29.73
CA LEU A 271 -0.02 -1.29 28.68
C LEU A 271 -0.33 0.19 28.70
N SER A 272 -0.17 0.87 27.57
CA SER A 272 -0.53 2.27 27.39
C SER A 272 -1.38 2.38 26.12
N VAL A 273 -2.53 3.03 26.21
CA VAL A 273 -3.48 3.18 25.10
C VAL A 273 -3.99 4.60 25.08
N ALA A 274 -3.93 5.22 23.91
CA ALA A 274 -4.64 6.46 23.61
C ALA A 274 -5.69 6.19 22.54
N CYS A 275 -6.89 6.71 22.71
CA CYS A 275 -7.95 6.55 21.71
C CYS A 275 -8.96 7.69 21.74
N CYS A 276 -9.64 7.86 20.61
CA CYS A 276 -10.84 8.68 20.47
C CYS A 276 -11.71 8.12 19.34
N PHE A 277 -12.92 8.66 19.21
CA PHE A 277 -13.78 8.32 18.09
C PHE A 277 -13.93 9.50 17.12
N SER A 278 -13.92 9.21 15.83
CA SER A 278 -14.03 10.18 14.75
C SER A 278 -14.81 9.59 13.59
N ASN A 279 -15.60 10.42 12.91
CA ASN A 279 -16.26 10.04 11.67
C ASN A 279 -15.48 10.49 10.41
N LYS A 280 -14.30 11.06 10.59
CA LYS A 280 -13.45 11.60 9.51
C LYS A 280 -12.17 10.82 9.34
N VAL A 281 -11.64 10.27 10.41
CA VAL A 281 -10.34 9.59 10.46
C VAL A 281 -10.50 8.29 11.25
N ASN A 282 -9.93 7.22 10.73
CA ASN A 282 -9.80 5.94 11.41
C ASN A 282 -8.36 5.45 11.28
N VAL A 283 -7.68 5.36 12.41
CA VAL A 283 -6.29 4.89 12.48
C VAL A 283 -6.16 3.95 13.67
N ILE A 284 -5.67 2.74 13.41
CA ILE A 284 -5.44 1.75 14.45
C ILE A 284 -4.01 1.25 14.34
N GLU A 285 -3.21 1.61 15.34
CA GLU A 285 -1.79 1.25 15.39
C GLU A 285 -1.45 0.58 16.72
N HIS A 286 -0.70 -0.50 16.62
CA HIS A 286 -0.22 -1.25 17.78
C HIS A 286 1.29 -1.28 17.79
N TYR A 287 1.87 -0.95 18.93
CA TYR A 287 3.31 -1.01 19.16
C TYR A 287 3.61 -1.91 20.36
N HIS A 288 4.70 -2.64 20.29
CA HIS A 288 5.19 -3.48 21.37
C HIS A 288 6.71 -3.40 21.46
N ASN A 289 7.22 -3.04 22.64
CA ASN A 289 8.64 -2.72 22.85
C ASN A 289 9.18 -1.78 21.75
N SER A 290 8.45 -0.71 21.44
CA SER A 290 8.68 0.29 20.40
C SER A 290 8.68 -0.24 18.95
N SER A 291 8.45 -1.55 18.72
CA SER A 291 8.26 -2.10 17.38
C SER A 291 6.82 -1.89 16.91
N TRP A 292 6.65 -1.40 15.70
CA TRP A 292 5.33 -1.31 15.07
C TRP A 292 4.85 -2.71 14.65
N LEU A 293 3.67 -3.08 15.11
CA LEU A 293 3.06 -4.37 14.79
C LEU A 293 2.18 -4.25 13.54
N GLU A 294 2.80 -4.21 12.38
CA GLU A 294 2.10 -4.08 11.08
C GLU A 294 1.02 -5.17 10.89
N HIS A 295 1.28 -6.36 11.41
CA HIS A 295 0.35 -7.50 11.32
C HIS A 295 -0.43 -7.74 12.63
N GLY A 296 -0.40 -6.79 13.55
CA GLY A 296 -1.17 -6.80 14.79
C GLY A 296 -0.75 -7.91 15.77
N GLY A 297 -1.52 -8.97 15.88
CA GLY A 297 -1.29 -10.07 16.83
C GLY A 297 -2.08 -9.92 18.12
N SER A 298 -1.46 -10.18 19.28
CA SER A 298 -2.14 -10.17 20.58
C SER A 298 -2.82 -8.85 20.93
N PRO A 299 -2.21 -7.65 20.73
CA PRO A 299 -2.87 -6.37 21.00
C PRO A 299 -4.08 -6.09 20.12
N GLU A 300 -3.98 -6.40 18.83
CA GLU A 300 -5.10 -6.23 17.90
C GLU A 300 -6.30 -7.12 18.27
N LYS A 301 -6.03 -8.40 18.60
CA LYS A 301 -7.07 -9.34 19.06
C LYS A 301 -7.73 -8.86 20.36
N ALA A 302 -6.93 -8.30 21.27
CA ALA A 302 -7.42 -7.74 22.52
C ALA A 302 -8.32 -6.52 22.27
N ALA A 303 -7.90 -5.58 21.44
CA ALA A 303 -8.69 -4.40 21.07
C ALA A 303 -10.02 -4.82 20.42
N LYS A 304 -9.98 -5.69 19.40
CA LYS A 304 -11.19 -6.20 18.74
C LYS A 304 -12.19 -6.81 19.73
N SER A 305 -11.71 -7.64 20.65
CA SER A 305 -12.55 -8.28 21.65
C SER A 305 -13.15 -7.30 22.66
N ALA A 306 -12.30 -6.40 23.19
CA ALA A 306 -12.70 -5.48 24.25
C ALA A 306 -13.70 -4.42 23.74
N PHE A 307 -13.40 -3.76 22.63
CA PHE A 307 -14.25 -2.71 22.06
C PHE A 307 -15.60 -3.25 21.62
N VAL A 308 -15.62 -4.39 20.91
CA VAL A 308 -16.89 -5.03 20.51
C VAL A 308 -17.73 -5.41 21.73
N SER A 309 -17.11 -6.02 22.75
CA SER A 309 -17.83 -6.45 23.96
C SER A 309 -18.39 -5.27 24.75
N ALA A 310 -17.59 -4.21 24.96
CA ALA A 310 -18.01 -3.06 25.78
C ALA A 310 -19.11 -2.24 25.08
N ILE A 311 -18.95 -1.95 23.79
CA ILE A 311 -19.93 -1.17 23.02
C ILE A 311 -21.21 -1.97 22.79
N ASP A 312 -21.13 -3.28 22.46
CA ASP A 312 -22.32 -4.12 22.31
C ASP A 312 -23.11 -4.22 23.62
N LYS A 313 -22.42 -4.34 24.77
CA LYS A 313 -23.06 -4.31 26.08
C LYS A 313 -23.77 -2.98 26.33
N TYR A 314 -23.10 -1.85 26.09
CA TYR A 314 -23.68 -0.52 26.22
C TYR A 314 -24.95 -0.35 25.35
N LEU A 315 -24.88 -0.73 24.07
CA LEU A 315 -25.99 -0.63 23.13
C LEU A 315 -27.21 -1.48 23.55
N ARG A 316 -26.96 -2.68 24.09
CA ARG A 316 -28.00 -3.54 24.63
C ARG A 316 -28.64 -2.96 25.88
N ASP A 317 -27.83 -2.52 26.83
CA ASP A 317 -28.29 -1.98 28.10
C ASP A 317 -29.11 -0.69 27.89
N GLN A 318 -28.77 0.11 26.89
CA GLN A 318 -29.51 1.31 26.47
C GLN A 318 -30.69 1.02 25.49
N GLY A 319 -30.93 -0.23 25.12
CA GLY A 319 -32.02 -0.61 24.21
C GLY A 319 -31.91 0.03 22.81
N LYS A 320 -30.70 0.34 22.32
CA LYS A 320 -30.48 1.05 21.04
C LYS A 320 -30.65 0.16 19.80
N TYR A 321 -30.65 -1.17 19.94
CA TYR A 321 -30.89 -2.11 18.85
C TYR A 321 -32.37 -2.16 18.45
N GLN A 322 -32.62 -2.28 17.15
CA GLN A 322 -33.97 -2.52 16.63
C GLN A 322 -34.37 -3.99 16.85
N LYS A 323 -35.69 -4.25 16.77
CA LYS A 323 -36.21 -5.61 16.91
C LYS A 323 -35.64 -6.52 15.83
N SER A 324 -35.00 -7.62 16.21
CA SER A 324 -34.31 -8.58 15.34
C SER A 324 -32.98 -8.08 14.73
N GLU A 325 -32.46 -6.94 15.18
CA GLU A 325 -31.16 -6.43 14.74
C GLU A 325 -30.02 -7.27 15.34
N GLY A 326 -29.08 -7.74 14.50
CA GLY A 326 -27.87 -8.44 14.94
C GLY A 326 -26.93 -7.54 15.74
N LYS A 327 -26.00 -8.14 16.48
CA LYS A 327 -24.97 -7.39 17.20
C LYS A 327 -23.99 -6.69 16.26
N ILE A 328 -23.30 -5.66 16.76
CA ILE A 328 -22.19 -5.00 16.08
C ILE A 328 -21.01 -5.95 15.88
N THR A 329 -20.17 -5.62 14.94
CA THR A 329 -18.89 -6.31 14.65
C THR A 329 -17.73 -5.32 14.76
N TRP A 330 -16.51 -5.81 14.72
CA TRP A 330 -15.33 -4.95 14.72
C TRP A 330 -15.32 -3.95 13.55
N ALA A 331 -15.75 -4.37 12.35
CA ALA A 331 -15.82 -3.50 11.18
C ALA A 331 -16.67 -2.24 11.40
N ASP A 332 -17.69 -2.32 12.26
CA ASP A 332 -18.56 -1.19 12.56
C ASP A 332 -17.90 -0.17 13.50
N ILE A 333 -16.90 -0.61 14.26
CA ILE A 333 -16.13 0.19 15.21
C ILE A 333 -14.89 0.77 14.56
N GLU A 334 -14.13 -0.05 13.82
CA GLU A 334 -12.87 0.38 13.21
C GLU A 334 -13.05 1.55 12.24
N ASP A 335 -14.20 1.67 11.60
CA ASP A 335 -14.51 2.77 10.69
C ASP A 335 -14.62 4.16 11.38
N CYS A 336 -14.70 4.20 12.71
CA CYS A 336 -14.78 5.46 13.46
C CYS A 336 -13.81 5.51 14.67
N LEU A 337 -12.84 4.61 14.74
CA LEU A 337 -11.92 4.52 15.87
C LEU A 337 -10.52 5.03 15.49
N VAL A 338 -9.99 5.93 16.31
CA VAL A 338 -8.57 6.26 16.34
C VAL A 338 -7.99 5.63 17.62
N LEU A 339 -7.08 4.67 17.45
CA LEU A 339 -6.52 3.88 18.55
C LEU A 339 -5.03 3.68 18.35
N VAL A 340 -4.24 4.10 19.30
CA VAL A 340 -2.81 3.82 19.34
C VAL A 340 -2.47 3.14 20.65
N SER A 341 -1.90 1.94 20.60
CA SER A 341 -1.42 1.23 21.77
C SER A 341 0.10 1.11 21.77
N ASN A 342 0.73 1.42 22.89
CA ASN A 342 2.17 1.27 23.08
C ASN A 342 2.40 0.40 24.33
N ASN A 343 2.75 -0.86 24.08
CA ASN A 343 2.86 -1.88 25.10
C ASN A 343 4.30 -2.32 25.29
N PHE A 344 4.66 -2.71 26.50
CA PHE A 344 5.99 -3.24 26.82
C PHE A 344 5.87 -4.52 27.62
N SER A 345 6.74 -5.50 27.36
CA SER A 345 6.85 -6.70 28.17
C SER A 345 8.30 -7.16 28.31
N THR A 346 8.63 -7.75 29.46
CA THR A 346 9.95 -8.31 29.71
C THR A 346 10.18 -9.64 29.01
N GLN A 347 9.09 -10.28 28.52
CA GLN A 347 9.14 -11.48 27.66
C GLN A 347 8.23 -11.25 26.46
N THR A 348 8.79 -11.33 25.27
CA THR A 348 8.05 -11.16 24.01
C THR A 348 8.24 -12.36 23.10
N SER A 349 7.12 -12.89 22.60
CA SER A 349 7.09 -13.92 21.57
C SER A 349 6.67 -13.29 20.26
N TYR A 350 7.63 -12.93 19.43
CA TYR A 350 7.37 -12.46 18.07
C TYR A 350 7.05 -13.66 17.15
N GLU A 351 6.17 -13.43 16.17
CA GLU A 351 5.83 -14.45 15.18
C GLU A 351 7.02 -14.78 14.27
N ASN A 352 7.85 -13.77 13.99
CA ASN A 352 9.05 -13.89 13.17
C ASN A 352 10.10 -12.83 13.54
N GLN A 353 11.30 -12.90 12.94
CA GLN A 353 12.42 -12.00 13.22
C GLN A 353 12.13 -10.53 12.84
N THR A 354 11.23 -10.27 11.90
CA THR A 354 10.85 -8.89 11.50
C THR A 354 10.03 -8.15 12.55
N LYS A 355 9.63 -8.82 13.62
CA LYS A 355 8.92 -8.25 14.79
C LYS A 355 7.57 -7.57 14.48
N LYS A 356 6.92 -7.94 13.37
CA LYS A 356 5.66 -7.32 12.90
C LYS A 356 4.39 -7.81 13.60
N ALA A 357 4.45 -8.88 14.38
CA ALA A 357 3.35 -9.40 15.20
C ALA A 357 3.86 -10.10 16.46
N ILE A 358 3.09 -10.07 17.54
CA ILE A 358 3.34 -10.82 18.77
C ILE A 358 2.24 -11.82 19.07
N THR A 359 2.59 -12.93 19.74
CA THR A 359 1.69 -14.06 20.00
C THR A 359 1.44 -14.34 21.49
N ASN A 360 1.96 -13.48 22.37
CA ASN A 360 1.82 -13.62 23.83
C ASN A 360 0.36 -13.64 24.28
N LYS A 361 -0.06 -14.76 24.88
CA LYS A 361 -1.43 -14.96 25.37
C LYS A 361 -1.75 -14.04 26.55
N PHE A 362 -0.83 -13.92 27.50
CA PHE A 362 -1.02 -13.04 28.66
C PHE A 362 -1.16 -11.56 28.26
N VAL A 363 -0.42 -11.08 27.28
CA VAL A 363 -0.58 -9.71 26.75
C VAL A 363 -1.99 -9.52 26.20
N GLN A 364 -2.51 -10.49 25.43
CA GLN A 364 -3.87 -10.43 24.91
C GLN A 364 -4.93 -10.39 26.03
N GLU A 365 -4.83 -11.29 27.02
CA GLU A 365 -5.78 -11.38 28.14
C GLU A 365 -5.75 -10.13 28.99
N ALA A 366 -4.55 -9.67 29.39
CA ALA A 366 -4.35 -8.48 30.21
C ALA A 366 -4.88 -7.22 29.51
N MET A 367 -4.60 -7.05 28.21
CA MET A 367 -5.06 -5.90 27.44
C MET A 367 -6.57 -5.94 27.18
N THR A 368 -7.15 -7.13 26.94
CA THR A 368 -8.60 -7.27 26.78
C THR A 368 -9.35 -6.82 28.03
N GLU A 369 -8.91 -7.31 29.19
CA GLU A 369 -9.51 -6.93 30.47
C GLU A 369 -9.34 -5.43 30.76
N PHE A 370 -8.13 -4.92 30.55
CA PHE A 370 -7.79 -3.52 30.76
C PHE A 370 -8.66 -2.58 29.91
N LEU A 371 -8.75 -2.84 28.61
CA LEU A 371 -9.54 -2.02 27.69
C LEU A 371 -11.03 -2.10 27.99
N ARG A 372 -11.56 -3.31 28.24
CA ARG A 372 -12.96 -3.50 28.55
C ARG A 372 -13.35 -2.72 29.81
N SER A 373 -12.57 -2.85 30.89
CA SER A 373 -12.85 -2.16 32.14
C SER A 373 -12.82 -0.63 31.99
N ASN A 374 -11.82 -0.11 31.28
CA ASN A 374 -11.72 1.34 31.06
C ASN A 374 -12.84 1.89 30.17
N LEU A 375 -13.24 1.14 29.13
CA LEU A 375 -14.38 1.51 28.28
C LEU A 375 -15.70 1.51 29.06
N GLU A 376 -15.95 0.50 29.89
CA GLU A 376 -17.15 0.46 30.73
C GLU A 376 -17.19 1.65 31.71
N ILE A 377 -16.08 1.97 32.34
CA ILE A 377 -15.96 3.16 33.22
C ILE A 377 -16.17 4.45 32.41
N TYR A 378 -15.50 4.59 31.28
CA TYR A 378 -15.59 5.76 30.41
C TYR A 378 -17.04 6.03 29.97
N PHE A 379 -17.81 5.00 29.60
CA PHE A 379 -19.21 5.14 29.21
C PHE A 379 -20.11 5.60 30.35
N ILE A 380 -19.79 5.22 31.59
CA ILE A 380 -20.53 5.68 32.78
C ILE A 380 -20.20 7.15 33.10
N GLU A 381 -18.91 7.51 33.04
CA GLU A 381 -18.44 8.85 33.37
C GLU A 381 -18.75 9.89 32.29
N ASN A 382 -18.85 9.45 31.01
CA ASN A 382 -19.05 10.32 29.85
C ASN A 382 -20.27 9.89 29.01
N PRO A 383 -21.50 10.00 29.56
CA PRO A 383 -22.72 9.48 28.92
C PRO A 383 -22.99 10.11 27.54
N PHE A 384 -22.68 11.38 27.34
CA PHE A 384 -22.84 12.06 26.04
C PHE A 384 -21.89 11.50 24.98
N ASP A 385 -20.66 11.20 25.33
CA ASP A 385 -19.71 10.60 24.40
C ASP A 385 -20.09 9.14 24.12
N ALA A 386 -20.52 8.39 25.14
CA ALA A 386 -21.02 7.03 24.96
C ALA A 386 -22.22 6.98 23.98
N GLU A 387 -23.12 7.96 24.05
CA GLU A 387 -24.25 8.08 23.12
C GLU A 387 -23.78 8.35 21.69
N LYS A 388 -22.89 9.33 21.47
CA LYS A 388 -22.31 9.63 20.16
C LYS A 388 -21.58 8.42 19.55
N ILE A 389 -20.79 7.70 20.35
CA ILE A 389 -20.10 6.48 19.95
C ILE A 389 -21.13 5.43 19.51
N GLY A 390 -22.12 5.17 20.33
CA GLY A 390 -23.16 4.18 20.06
C GLY A 390 -23.94 4.52 18.77
N GLU A 391 -24.32 5.77 18.57
CA GLU A 391 -25.00 6.22 17.36
C GLU A 391 -24.13 6.07 16.12
N GLN A 392 -22.86 6.47 16.18
CA GLN A 392 -21.95 6.34 15.05
C GLN A 392 -21.70 4.87 14.69
N VAL A 393 -21.44 4.01 15.66
CA VAL A 393 -21.22 2.57 15.43
C VAL A 393 -22.46 1.89 14.85
N LEU A 394 -23.66 2.25 15.31
CA LEU A 394 -24.92 1.75 14.71
C LEU A 394 -25.14 2.29 13.29
N LEU A 395 -24.75 3.53 13.03
CA LEU A 395 -24.81 4.11 11.69
C LEU A 395 -23.90 3.34 10.72
N ASN A 396 -22.65 3.09 11.13
CA ASN A 396 -21.67 2.31 10.35
C ASN A 396 -22.21 0.90 10.07
N LYS A 397 -22.70 0.21 11.10
CA LYS A 397 -23.32 -1.12 11.00
C LYS A 397 -24.46 -1.16 9.98
N ARG A 398 -25.46 -0.25 10.14
CA ARG A 398 -26.64 -0.22 9.27
C ARG A 398 -26.27 0.14 7.83
N SER A 399 -25.28 1.01 7.64
CA SER A 399 -24.72 1.33 6.31
C SER A 399 -24.04 0.13 5.67
N ARG A 400 -23.22 -0.61 6.44
CA ARG A 400 -22.57 -1.84 5.99
C ARG A 400 -23.58 -2.94 5.63
N GLU A 401 -24.57 -3.19 6.50
CA GLU A 401 -25.60 -4.20 6.26
C GLU A 401 -26.43 -3.88 5.02
N LYS A 402 -26.80 -2.61 4.81
CA LYS A 402 -27.53 -2.16 3.61
C LYS A 402 -26.68 -2.32 2.33
N ALA A 403 -25.39 -2.01 2.41
CA ALA A 403 -24.47 -2.24 1.31
C ALA A 403 -24.35 -3.73 0.98
N GLU A 404 -24.27 -4.59 2.01
CA GLU A 404 -24.23 -6.04 1.89
C GLU A 404 -25.48 -6.61 1.25
N GLU A 405 -26.67 -6.17 1.71
CA GLU A 405 -27.96 -6.59 1.16
C GLU A 405 -28.08 -6.20 -0.33
N THR A 406 -27.71 -4.97 -0.65
CA THR A 406 -27.68 -4.49 -2.04
C THR A 406 -26.79 -5.38 -2.89
N ARG A 407 -25.62 -5.73 -2.39
CA ARG A 407 -24.64 -6.60 -3.02
C ARG A 407 -25.19 -8.02 -3.25
N LEU A 408 -25.82 -8.62 -2.25
CA LEU A 408 -26.44 -9.95 -2.36
C LEU A 408 -27.57 -9.98 -3.41
N ASN A 409 -28.36 -8.92 -3.49
CA ASN A 409 -29.40 -8.77 -4.50
C ASN A 409 -28.83 -8.67 -5.91
N VAL A 410 -27.70 -7.97 -6.06
CA VAL A 410 -26.96 -7.89 -7.34
C VAL A 410 -26.37 -9.26 -7.71
N LYS A 411 -25.77 -9.98 -6.74
CA LYS A 411 -25.25 -11.34 -6.98
C LYS A 411 -26.34 -12.29 -7.44
N LYS A 412 -27.50 -12.29 -6.79
CA LYS A 412 -28.65 -13.11 -7.20
C LYS A 412 -29.10 -12.78 -8.64
N LYS A 413 -29.01 -11.52 -9.05
CA LYS A 413 -29.32 -11.10 -10.44
C LYS A 413 -28.27 -11.54 -11.45
N LEU A 414 -26.99 -11.60 -11.04
CA LEU A 414 -25.85 -11.95 -11.91
C LEU A 414 -25.54 -13.45 -11.97
N SER A 415 -25.86 -14.23 -10.92
CA SER A 415 -25.49 -15.64 -10.80
C SER A 415 -26.43 -16.65 -11.48
N GLY A 416 -27.49 -16.19 -12.14
CA GLY A 416 -28.39 -17.06 -12.90
C GLY A 416 -27.76 -17.50 -14.21
N SER A 417 -27.22 -18.69 -14.27
CA SER A 417 -26.75 -19.32 -15.51
C SER A 417 -27.93 -19.63 -16.46
N VAL A 418 -28.26 -18.74 -17.36
CA VAL A 418 -29.18 -19.00 -18.47
C VAL A 418 -28.80 -18.08 -19.65
N ASP A 419 -29.00 -18.60 -20.84
CA ASP A 419 -28.75 -18.00 -22.14
C ASP A 419 -28.77 -16.45 -22.12
N ILE A 420 -27.58 -15.85 -22.15
CA ILE A 420 -27.41 -14.40 -21.98
C ILE A 420 -28.03 -13.64 -23.15
N ALA A 421 -28.06 -14.24 -24.34
CA ALA A 421 -28.66 -13.65 -25.54
C ALA A 421 -30.16 -13.38 -25.34
N ASN A 422 -30.85 -14.19 -24.54
CA ASN A 422 -32.28 -14.01 -24.23
C ASN A 422 -32.58 -13.07 -23.06
N ARG A 423 -31.53 -12.63 -22.31
CA ARG A 423 -31.71 -11.79 -21.12
C ARG A 423 -31.17 -10.37 -21.24
N VAL A 424 -30.24 -10.14 -22.17
CA VAL A 424 -29.67 -8.80 -22.44
C VAL A 424 -30.32 -8.24 -23.68
N GLN A 425 -31.12 -7.19 -23.52
CA GLN A 425 -31.79 -6.57 -24.66
C GLN A 425 -30.77 -6.02 -25.66
N LYS A 426 -31.02 -6.32 -26.96
CA LYS A 426 -30.21 -5.85 -28.10
C LYS A 426 -28.75 -6.35 -28.15
N PHE A 427 -28.33 -7.21 -27.24
CA PHE A 427 -27.05 -7.90 -27.40
C PHE A 427 -27.15 -8.88 -28.58
N VAL A 428 -26.18 -8.82 -29.48
CA VAL A 428 -26.07 -9.71 -30.66
C VAL A 428 -24.84 -10.58 -30.49
N ASP A 429 -25.04 -11.86 -30.15
CA ASP A 429 -23.94 -12.83 -29.99
C ASP A 429 -23.35 -13.28 -31.33
N CYS A 430 -22.17 -13.88 -31.27
CA CYS A 430 -21.54 -14.58 -32.38
C CYS A 430 -21.80 -16.10 -32.30
N ARG A 431 -21.53 -16.83 -33.41
CA ARG A 431 -21.82 -18.26 -33.50
C ARG A 431 -20.81 -19.14 -32.79
N THR A 432 -19.53 -18.82 -32.94
CA THR A 432 -18.48 -19.64 -32.33
C THR A 432 -18.53 -19.65 -30.81
N LYS A 433 -18.19 -20.78 -30.23
CA LYS A 433 -17.99 -20.96 -28.79
C LYS A 433 -16.50 -20.83 -28.37
N ASP A 434 -15.60 -20.75 -29.34
CA ASP A 434 -14.16 -20.63 -29.16
C ASP A 434 -13.81 -19.22 -28.66
N VAL A 435 -13.51 -19.10 -27.35
CA VAL A 435 -13.26 -17.84 -26.71
C VAL A 435 -12.07 -17.09 -27.29
N ASP A 436 -11.05 -17.81 -27.77
CA ASP A 436 -9.83 -17.23 -28.32
C ASP A 436 -10.07 -16.48 -29.64
N LYS A 437 -11.18 -16.78 -30.31
CA LYS A 437 -11.58 -16.12 -31.56
C LYS A 437 -12.62 -15.02 -31.34
N ARG A 438 -13.37 -15.07 -30.24
CA ARG A 438 -14.50 -14.18 -30.01
C ARG A 438 -14.08 -12.76 -29.72
N GLU A 439 -14.72 -11.81 -30.36
CA GLU A 439 -14.54 -10.37 -30.14
C GLU A 439 -15.89 -9.73 -29.84
N ILE A 440 -15.93 -8.83 -28.85
CA ILE A 440 -17.13 -8.03 -28.56
C ILE A 440 -16.89 -6.57 -28.95
N TYR A 441 -17.79 -6.03 -29.75
CA TYR A 441 -17.84 -4.62 -30.11
C TYR A 441 -18.89 -3.91 -29.25
N ILE A 442 -18.45 -2.95 -28.44
CA ILE A 442 -19.31 -2.06 -27.67
C ILE A 442 -19.51 -0.81 -28.52
N VAL A 443 -20.73 -0.63 -29.04
CA VAL A 443 -21.05 0.41 -30.03
C VAL A 443 -21.98 1.49 -29.47
N GLU A 444 -21.90 2.70 -30.02
CA GLU A 444 -22.72 3.83 -29.61
C GLU A 444 -24.11 3.77 -30.24
N GLY A 445 -25.10 3.48 -29.39
CA GLY A 445 -26.52 3.59 -29.74
C GLY A 445 -27.06 2.52 -30.67
N ASP A 446 -28.35 2.64 -30.96
CA ASP A 446 -29.09 1.67 -31.78
C ASP A 446 -28.82 1.87 -33.27
N SER A 447 -28.49 3.07 -33.70
CA SER A 447 -28.16 3.38 -35.10
C SER A 447 -26.89 2.65 -35.52
N ALA A 448 -25.83 2.75 -34.71
CA ALA A 448 -24.58 2.04 -34.92
C ALA A 448 -24.77 0.49 -34.87
N LEU A 449 -25.67 -0.02 -34.01
CA LEU A 449 -26.00 -1.44 -33.95
C LEU A 449 -26.46 -1.96 -35.30
N GLY A 450 -27.29 -1.20 -36.03
CA GLY A 450 -27.80 -1.58 -37.34
C GLY A 450 -26.69 -1.79 -38.38
N SER A 451 -25.86 -0.77 -38.57
CA SER A 451 -24.76 -0.77 -39.55
C SER A 451 -23.69 -1.81 -39.20
N VAL A 452 -23.23 -1.84 -37.91
CA VAL A 452 -22.22 -2.79 -37.44
C VAL A 452 -22.72 -4.25 -37.53
N LYS A 453 -24.02 -4.49 -37.28
CA LYS A 453 -24.62 -5.85 -37.44
C LYS A 453 -24.57 -6.35 -38.85
N LEU A 454 -24.71 -5.49 -39.84
CA LEU A 454 -24.62 -5.84 -41.25
C LEU A 454 -23.15 -6.04 -41.70
N ALA A 455 -22.25 -5.25 -41.14
CA ALA A 455 -20.82 -5.25 -41.46
C ALA A 455 -20.04 -6.39 -40.82
N ARG A 456 -20.42 -6.91 -39.65
CA ARG A 456 -19.66 -7.85 -38.87
C ARG A 456 -19.49 -9.22 -39.47
N ASP A 457 -18.45 -9.95 -39.09
CA ASP A 457 -18.43 -11.41 -39.25
C ASP A 457 -19.23 -12.04 -38.08
N SER A 458 -20.37 -12.64 -38.43
CA SER A 458 -21.28 -13.24 -37.44
C SER A 458 -20.71 -14.50 -36.80
N GLU A 459 -19.63 -15.06 -37.34
CA GLU A 459 -19.00 -16.24 -36.79
C GLU A 459 -18.33 -15.94 -35.43
N TYR A 460 -17.57 -14.84 -35.33
CA TYR A 460 -16.76 -14.55 -34.11
C TYR A 460 -16.95 -13.15 -33.55
N GLN A 461 -17.69 -12.23 -34.19
CA GLN A 461 -17.89 -10.88 -33.70
C GLN A 461 -19.28 -10.70 -33.08
N GLY A 462 -19.34 -10.40 -31.76
CA GLY A 462 -20.52 -10.01 -31.05
C GLY A 462 -20.64 -8.49 -30.95
N ILE A 463 -21.85 -7.98 -30.72
CA ILE A 463 -22.11 -6.54 -30.62
C ILE A 463 -22.99 -6.26 -29.39
N MET A 464 -22.61 -5.23 -28.62
CA MET A 464 -23.37 -4.70 -27.50
C MET A 464 -23.56 -3.18 -27.67
N PRO A 465 -24.77 -2.70 -27.93
CA PRO A 465 -25.04 -1.26 -28.01
C PRO A 465 -25.12 -0.64 -26.64
N VAL A 466 -24.56 0.57 -26.50
CA VAL A 466 -24.66 1.41 -25.32
C VAL A 466 -25.47 2.64 -25.67
N ARG A 467 -26.59 2.85 -24.98
CA ARG A 467 -27.49 3.97 -25.25
C ARG A 467 -27.08 5.21 -24.43
N GLY A 468 -26.55 6.20 -25.10
CA GLY A 468 -26.15 7.48 -24.51
C GLY A 468 -25.00 7.35 -23.50
N LYS A 469 -24.77 8.43 -22.79
CA LYS A 469 -23.71 8.54 -21.79
C LYS A 469 -24.01 7.67 -20.59
N ILE A 470 -23.20 6.65 -20.35
CA ILE A 470 -23.32 5.79 -19.16
C ILE A 470 -22.90 6.55 -17.89
N LEU A 471 -23.25 5.98 -16.74
CA LEU A 471 -22.89 6.54 -15.45
C LEU A 471 -21.36 6.62 -15.28
N ASN A 472 -20.87 7.77 -14.78
CA ASN A 472 -19.47 7.87 -14.37
C ASN A 472 -19.24 7.00 -13.14
N CYS A 473 -18.61 5.85 -13.36
CA CYS A 473 -18.37 4.86 -12.33
C CYS A 473 -17.35 5.27 -11.28
N LEU A 474 -16.52 6.28 -11.51
CA LEU A 474 -15.60 6.81 -10.47
C LEU A 474 -16.35 7.65 -9.43
N LYS A 475 -17.36 8.41 -9.87
CA LYS A 475 -18.15 9.27 -8.96
C LYS A 475 -19.30 8.56 -8.28
N ALA A 476 -19.84 7.52 -8.89
CA ALA A 476 -21.02 6.85 -8.39
C ALA A 476 -20.65 5.81 -7.32
N ASP A 477 -21.49 5.68 -6.30
CA ASP A 477 -21.43 4.56 -5.37
C ASP A 477 -21.82 3.22 -6.04
N TYR A 478 -21.36 2.12 -5.47
CA TYR A 478 -21.62 0.79 -6.04
C TYR A 478 -23.12 0.45 -6.13
N ALA A 479 -23.95 0.93 -5.20
CA ALA A 479 -25.38 0.67 -5.24
C ALA A 479 -26.03 1.32 -6.47
N ARG A 480 -25.58 2.52 -6.84
CA ARG A 480 -26.02 3.24 -8.03
C ARG A 480 -25.47 2.62 -9.31
N ILE A 481 -24.20 2.21 -9.30
CA ILE A 481 -23.56 1.54 -10.44
C ILE A 481 -24.35 0.27 -10.81
N PHE A 482 -24.62 -0.59 -9.83
CA PHE A 482 -25.31 -1.87 -10.05
C PHE A 482 -26.83 -1.76 -10.24
N LYS A 483 -27.43 -0.57 -10.06
CA LYS A 483 -28.79 -0.26 -10.50
C LYS A 483 -28.89 0.11 -11.98
N SER A 484 -27.76 0.46 -12.61
CA SER A 484 -27.72 0.78 -14.04
C SER A 484 -27.84 -0.51 -14.86
N GLU A 485 -28.93 -0.62 -15.63
CA GLU A 485 -29.18 -1.77 -16.51
C GLU A 485 -28.05 -1.93 -17.55
N ILE A 486 -27.60 -0.84 -18.15
CA ILE A 486 -26.52 -0.84 -19.15
C ILE A 486 -25.24 -1.43 -18.58
N ILE A 487 -24.83 -1.00 -17.37
CA ILE A 487 -23.61 -1.50 -16.73
C ILE A 487 -23.76 -2.97 -16.36
N THR A 488 -24.87 -3.35 -15.77
CA THR A 488 -25.13 -4.76 -15.40
C THR A 488 -25.19 -5.67 -16.63
N ASP A 489 -25.71 -5.19 -17.74
CA ASP A 489 -25.79 -5.93 -18.98
C ASP A 489 -24.41 -6.07 -19.64
N LEU A 490 -23.59 -5.00 -19.63
CA LEU A 490 -22.19 -5.10 -20.07
C LEU A 490 -21.40 -6.13 -19.25
N ILE A 491 -21.53 -6.13 -17.92
CA ILE A 491 -20.87 -7.11 -17.03
C ILE A 491 -21.32 -8.55 -17.36
N LYS A 492 -22.62 -8.77 -17.60
CA LYS A 492 -23.15 -10.08 -18.01
C LYS A 492 -22.59 -10.53 -19.37
N VAL A 493 -22.49 -9.63 -20.32
CA VAL A 493 -21.95 -9.89 -21.65
C VAL A 493 -20.46 -10.23 -21.57
N LEU A 494 -19.67 -9.52 -20.76
CA LEU A 494 -18.27 -9.83 -20.53
C LEU A 494 -18.07 -11.20 -19.88
N GLY A 495 -18.88 -11.55 -18.88
CA GLY A 495 -18.92 -12.86 -18.23
C GLY A 495 -17.92 -13.07 -17.11
N CYS A 496 -16.87 -12.25 -17.00
CA CYS A 496 -15.76 -12.41 -16.05
C CYS A 496 -16.05 -11.92 -14.61
N GLY A 497 -17.25 -11.39 -14.32
CA GLY A 497 -17.53 -10.79 -13.02
C GLY A 497 -16.91 -9.41 -12.84
N VAL A 498 -16.73 -8.96 -11.60
CA VAL A 498 -16.18 -7.62 -11.27
C VAL A 498 -15.13 -7.71 -10.15
N GLU A 499 -14.07 -6.91 -10.30
CA GLU A 499 -13.06 -6.68 -9.27
C GLU A 499 -13.51 -5.52 -8.40
N VAL A 500 -13.76 -5.78 -7.13
CA VAL A 500 -14.05 -4.71 -6.18
C VAL A 500 -12.99 -4.76 -5.09
N GLN A 501 -12.10 -3.78 -5.09
CA GLN A 501 -10.97 -3.66 -4.16
C GLN A 501 -11.38 -3.29 -2.72
N ASN A 502 -12.64 -3.38 -2.34
CA ASN A 502 -13.06 -3.02 -1.01
C ASN A 502 -13.33 -4.28 -0.16
N LYS A 503 -12.71 -4.37 1.03
CA LYS A 503 -12.87 -5.46 2.01
C LYS A 503 -14.35 -5.74 2.37
N HIS A 504 -15.23 -4.79 2.12
CA HIS A 504 -16.67 -4.88 2.38
C HIS A 504 -17.52 -5.50 1.24
N VAL A 505 -16.90 -5.92 0.14
CA VAL A 505 -17.63 -6.44 -1.04
C VAL A 505 -17.35 -7.93 -1.23
N LYS A 506 -17.83 -8.75 -0.31
CA LYS A 506 -17.63 -10.21 -0.37
C LYS A 506 -18.58 -11.00 -1.28
N ASN A 507 -19.56 -10.46 -2.04
CA ASN A 507 -20.63 -11.22 -2.75
C ASN A 507 -21.02 -10.75 -4.17
N VAL A 508 -20.21 -9.96 -4.87
CA VAL A 508 -20.30 -9.91 -6.34
C VAL A 508 -19.58 -11.15 -6.85
N ALA A 509 -20.02 -11.73 -7.97
CA ALA A 509 -19.24 -12.84 -8.55
C ALA A 509 -17.78 -12.38 -8.63
N PRO A 510 -16.87 -13.06 -7.95
CA PRO A 510 -15.48 -12.66 -7.94
C PRO A 510 -15.01 -12.61 -9.37
N PHE A 511 -14.16 -11.65 -9.67
CA PHE A 511 -13.55 -11.59 -10.99
C PHE A 511 -12.78 -12.88 -11.23
N ASP A 512 -13.07 -13.49 -12.33
CA ASP A 512 -12.36 -14.67 -12.82
C ASP A 512 -12.11 -14.49 -14.30
N LEU A 513 -10.86 -14.27 -14.67
CA LEU A 513 -10.45 -14.09 -16.07
C LEU A 513 -10.77 -15.30 -16.92
N GLY A 514 -10.75 -16.52 -16.34
CA GLY A 514 -11.13 -17.74 -17.02
C GLY A 514 -12.59 -17.80 -17.48
N ASN A 515 -13.45 -16.96 -16.89
CA ASN A 515 -14.85 -16.82 -17.28
C ASN A 515 -15.08 -15.68 -18.31
N LEU A 516 -14.04 -14.98 -18.71
CA LEU A 516 -14.13 -13.98 -19.78
C LEU A 516 -14.54 -14.68 -21.10
N ARG A 517 -15.55 -14.14 -21.75
CA ARG A 517 -16.16 -14.75 -22.94
C ARG A 517 -15.56 -14.26 -24.26
N TRP A 518 -14.57 -13.37 -24.21
CA TRP A 518 -14.07 -12.63 -25.36
C TRP A 518 -12.55 -12.51 -25.34
N SER A 519 -11.91 -12.76 -26.48
CA SER A 519 -10.47 -12.50 -26.65
C SER A 519 -10.17 -11.01 -26.80
N LYS A 520 -11.15 -10.21 -27.26
CA LYS A 520 -11.03 -8.76 -27.39
C LYS A 520 -12.34 -8.06 -27.00
N VAL A 521 -12.22 -7.00 -26.24
CA VAL A 521 -13.28 -6.06 -25.90
C VAL A 521 -12.99 -4.77 -26.66
N VAL A 522 -13.71 -4.53 -27.74
CA VAL A 522 -13.47 -3.41 -28.64
C VAL A 522 -14.50 -2.31 -28.43
N ILE A 523 -14.05 -1.13 -28.03
CA ILE A 523 -14.89 0.06 -27.90
C ILE A 523 -14.91 0.76 -29.25
N CYS A 524 -16.11 0.89 -29.83
CA CYS A 524 -16.31 1.48 -31.14
C CYS A 524 -17.39 2.56 -31.04
N THR A 525 -16.98 3.83 -30.95
CA THR A 525 -17.83 5.02 -30.82
C THR A 525 -17.61 5.96 -31.97
N ASP A 526 -18.54 6.89 -32.17
CA ASP A 526 -18.41 7.93 -33.18
C ASP A 526 -17.14 8.77 -32.97
N GLY A 527 -16.63 9.38 -34.03
CA GLY A 527 -15.41 10.20 -34.04
C GLY A 527 -15.63 11.65 -33.56
N ASP A 528 -16.71 11.93 -32.86
CA ASP A 528 -17.07 13.25 -32.35
C ASP A 528 -16.88 13.36 -30.82
N VAL A 529 -17.13 14.55 -30.25
CA VAL A 529 -16.98 14.81 -28.81
C VAL A 529 -17.89 13.96 -27.92
N ASP A 530 -19.09 13.60 -28.39
CA ASP A 530 -20.01 12.74 -27.63
C ASP A 530 -19.52 11.29 -27.64
N GLY A 531 -19.05 10.79 -28.77
CA GLY A 531 -18.44 9.47 -28.88
C GLY A 531 -17.17 9.35 -28.04
N PHE A 532 -16.32 10.37 -27.98
CA PHE A 532 -15.15 10.41 -27.09
C PHE A 532 -15.54 10.37 -25.62
N GLN A 533 -16.63 11.05 -25.25
CA GLN A 533 -17.13 11.00 -23.88
C GLN A 533 -17.67 9.62 -23.53
N ILE A 534 -18.45 8.99 -24.40
CA ILE A 534 -18.98 7.64 -24.19
C ILE A 534 -17.85 6.64 -24.06
N ARG A 535 -16.84 6.69 -24.93
CA ARG A 535 -15.60 5.90 -24.87
C ARG A 535 -14.92 6.04 -23.50
N THR A 536 -14.73 7.25 -23.04
CA THR A 536 -14.10 7.55 -21.76
C THR A 536 -14.91 6.99 -20.58
N LEU A 537 -16.23 7.04 -20.62
CA LEU A 537 -17.09 6.49 -19.57
C LEU A 537 -17.07 4.95 -19.57
N ILE A 538 -17.00 4.31 -20.73
CA ILE A 538 -16.83 2.85 -20.83
C ILE A 538 -15.47 2.43 -20.29
N LEU A 539 -14.39 3.13 -20.64
CA LEU A 539 -13.05 2.90 -20.07
C LEU A 539 -13.04 3.07 -18.56
N THR A 540 -13.71 4.11 -18.03
CA THR A 540 -13.85 4.35 -16.60
C THR A 540 -14.58 3.20 -15.89
N MET A 541 -15.63 2.67 -16.51
CA MET A 541 -16.35 1.50 -16.00
C MET A 541 -15.43 0.26 -15.95
N LEU A 542 -14.71 -0.01 -17.03
CA LEU A 542 -13.78 -1.15 -17.11
C LEU A 542 -12.63 -0.98 -16.10
N TYR A 543 -12.06 0.23 -16.00
CA TYR A 543 -11.00 0.54 -15.05
C TYR A 543 -11.44 0.31 -13.60
N ARG A 544 -12.66 0.70 -13.22
CA ARG A 544 -13.16 0.55 -11.86
C ARG A 544 -13.66 -0.85 -11.53
N LEU A 545 -14.29 -1.54 -12.48
CA LEU A 545 -15.00 -2.79 -12.21
C LEU A 545 -14.21 -4.03 -12.65
N THR A 546 -13.35 -3.91 -13.65
CA THR A 546 -12.56 -4.99 -14.24
C THR A 546 -11.18 -4.52 -14.67
N PRO A 547 -10.36 -3.90 -13.77
CA PRO A 547 -9.06 -3.34 -14.13
C PRO A 547 -8.09 -4.37 -14.73
N THR A 548 -8.21 -5.63 -14.38
CA THR A 548 -7.40 -6.70 -14.96
C THR A 548 -7.59 -6.82 -16.48
N LEU A 549 -8.78 -6.55 -17.02
CA LEU A 549 -8.98 -6.58 -18.48
C LEU A 549 -8.12 -5.54 -19.22
N ILE A 550 -7.89 -4.39 -18.58
CA ILE A 550 -7.02 -3.34 -19.13
C ILE A 550 -5.56 -3.75 -18.95
N ARG A 551 -5.15 -4.21 -17.77
CA ARG A 551 -3.77 -4.63 -17.50
C ARG A 551 -3.30 -5.76 -18.39
N GLU A 552 -4.14 -6.75 -18.62
CA GLU A 552 -3.83 -7.91 -19.47
C GLU A 552 -4.05 -7.62 -20.95
N GLY A 553 -4.52 -6.38 -21.30
CA GLY A 553 -4.63 -5.90 -22.67
C GLY A 553 -5.75 -6.54 -23.50
N TYR A 554 -6.86 -6.88 -22.86
CA TYR A 554 -8.08 -7.35 -23.54
C TYR A 554 -8.90 -6.20 -24.13
N VAL A 555 -8.65 -4.95 -23.74
CA VAL A 555 -9.44 -3.78 -24.13
C VAL A 555 -8.79 -3.06 -25.31
N TYR A 556 -9.59 -2.75 -26.30
CA TYR A 556 -9.18 -2.08 -27.54
C TYR A 556 -10.13 -0.92 -27.86
N ILE A 557 -9.61 0.09 -28.54
CA ILE A 557 -10.39 1.16 -29.17
C ILE A 557 -10.29 0.95 -30.69
N ALA A 558 -11.42 0.88 -31.37
CA ALA A 558 -11.46 0.88 -32.83
C ALA A 558 -11.28 2.31 -33.35
N GLU A 559 -10.33 2.52 -34.24
CA GLU A 559 -10.22 3.75 -35.02
C GLU A 559 -11.16 3.68 -36.23
N THR A 560 -12.08 4.62 -36.30
CA THR A 560 -12.98 4.80 -37.43
C THR A 560 -12.47 5.93 -38.33
N PRO A 561 -12.54 5.82 -39.65
CA PRO A 561 -12.06 6.90 -40.51
C PRO A 561 -12.92 8.14 -40.37
N LEU A 562 -12.29 9.30 -40.38
CA LEU A 562 -12.94 10.60 -40.36
C LEU A 562 -13.32 11.09 -41.77
N PHE A 563 -12.60 10.63 -42.75
CA PHE A 563 -12.82 11.03 -44.16
C PHE A 563 -12.75 9.84 -45.10
N GLU A 564 -13.67 9.83 -46.06
CA GLU A 564 -13.65 9.00 -47.23
C GLU A 564 -13.30 9.85 -48.46
N ILE A 565 -12.30 9.42 -49.23
CA ILE A 565 -11.79 10.17 -50.39
C ILE A 565 -11.94 9.28 -51.61
N ASN A 566 -12.83 9.64 -52.51
CA ASN A 566 -13.14 8.90 -53.71
C ASN A 566 -12.53 9.55 -54.96
N SER A 567 -11.78 8.81 -55.76
CA SER A 567 -11.23 9.28 -57.05
C SER A 567 -11.24 8.17 -58.07
N GLY A 568 -12.14 8.29 -59.06
CA GLY A 568 -12.42 7.21 -60.01
C GLY A 568 -12.98 5.98 -59.31
N ASP A 569 -12.38 4.79 -59.56
CA ASP A 569 -12.80 3.52 -58.94
C ASP A 569 -12.05 3.20 -57.64
N LYS A 570 -11.32 4.17 -57.07
CA LYS A 570 -10.52 3.99 -55.85
C LYS A 570 -11.03 4.86 -54.70
N THR A 571 -11.14 4.23 -53.56
CA THR A 571 -11.51 4.86 -52.29
C THR A 571 -10.35 4.80 -51.31
N TRP A 572 -10.03 5.90 -50.65
CA TRP A 572 -9.06 5.97 -49.57
C TRP A 572 -9.78 6.45 -48.31
N PHE A 573 -9.30 5.97 -47.17
CA PHE A 573 -9.80 6.35 -45.87
C PHE A 573 -8.72 7.09 -45.07
N ALA A 574 -9.07 8.24 -44.49
CA ALA A 574 -8.17 9.03 -43.64
C ALA A 574 -8.71 9.11 -42.22
N TYR A 575 -7.85 8.88 -41.24
CA TYR A 575 -8.15 8.84 -39.80
C TYR A 575 -7.72 10.14 -39.11
N SER A 576 -7.13 11.06 -39.85
CA SER A 576 -6.74 12.39 -39.39
C SER A 576 -6.73 13.40 -40.53
N ASP A 577 -6.76 14.70 -40.22
CA ASP A 577 -6.61 15.75 -41.22
C ASP A 577 -5.26 15.68 -41.95
N LYS A 578 -4.22 15.23 -41.25
CA LYS A 578 -2.90 15.01 -41.85
C LYS A 578 -2.95 13.93 -42.93
N GLU A 579 -3.50 12.75 -42.60
CA GLU A 579 -3.67 11.65 -43.58
C GLU A 579 -4.52 12.08 -44.77
N LYS A 580 -5.63 12.80 -44.52
CA LYS A 580 -6.45 13.37 -45.58
C LYS A 580 -5.63 14.26 -46.52
N ASN A 581 -4.85 15.19 -45.95
CA ASN A 581 -4.04 16.12 -46.73
C ASN A 581 -2.94 15.40 -47.54
N ASP A 582 -2.34 14.35 -46.98
CA ASP A 582 -1.32 13.55 -47.63
C ASP A 582 -1.93 12.75 -48.81
N ILE A 583 -3.13 12.19 -48.60
CA ILE A 583 -3.86 11.51 -49.67
C ILE A 583 -4.23 12.51 -50.79
N VAL A 584 -4.79 13.66 -50.45
CA VAL A 584 -5.16 14.71 -51.42
C VAL A 584 -3.95 15.16 -52.21
N LYS A 585 -2.80 15.37 -51.59
CA LYS A 585 -1.53 15.68 -52.28
C LYS A 585 -1.16 14.58 -53.30
N SER A 586 -1.36 13.29 -52.95
CA SER A 586 -1.06 12.20 -53.84
C SER A 586 -2.02 12.12 -55.07
N LEU A 587 -3.16 12.80 -54.97
CA LEU A 587 -4.18 12.87 -56.02
C LEU A 587 -4.08 14.17 -56.85
N GLU A 588 -2.99 14.92 -56.78
CA GLU A 588 -2.77 16.15 -57.50
C GLU A 588 -3.00 15.98 -58.99
N GLY A 589 -3.90 16.78 -59.59
CA GLY A 589 -4.30 16.70 -61.00
C GLY A 589 -5.43 15.70 -61.30
N LYS A 590 -5.96 14.98 -60.32
CA LYS A 590 -7.14 14.08 -60.44
C LYS A 590 -8.39 14.70 -59.83
N LYS A 591 -9.53 14.41 -60.38
CA LYS A 591 -10.82 14.74 -59.72
C LYS A 591 -11.04 13.81 -58.54
N TYR A 592 -11.33 14.36 -57.38
CA TYR A 592 -11.70 13.59 -56.20
C TYR A 592 -12.88 14.23 -55.46
N LYS A 593 -13.57 13.42 -54.66
CA LYS A 593 -14.62 13.83 -53.73
C LYS A 593 -14.21 13.43 -52.33
N ILE A 594 -14.40 14.32 -51.36
CA ILE A 594 -14.14 14.05 -49.94
C ILE A 594 -15.50 14.05 -49.25
N ASP A 595 -15.83 12.94 -48.61
CA ASP A 595 -16.98 12.82 -47.70
C ASP A 595 -16.47 12.69 -46.27
N ARG A 596 -17.05 13.47 -45.31
CA ARG A 596 -16.72 13.37 -43.90
C ARG A 596 -17.65 12.32 -43.28
N SER A 597 -17.07 11.28 -42.65
CA SER A 597 -17.83 10.34 -41.83
C SER A 597 -18.34 11.02 -40.58
N LYS A 598 -19.66 11.04 -40.37
CA LYS A 598 -20.28 11.74 -39.24
C LYS A 598 -20.54 10.81 -38.07
N GLY A 599 -21.01 9.61 -38.32
CA GLY A 599 -21.32 8.66 -37.26
C GLY A 599 -21.35 7.22 -37.78
N LEU A 600 -21.14 6.24 -36.93
CA LEU A 600 -21.11 4.80 -37.26
C LEU A 600 -22.41 4.31 -37.88
N GLY A 601 -23.54 4.92 -37.51
CA GLY A 601 -24.85 4.55 -38.02
C GLY A 601 -25.13 4.99 -39.48
N GLU A 602 -24.34 5.92 -40.00
CA GLU A 602 -24.49 6.47 -41.36
C GLU A 602 -23.52 5.82 -42.36
N ASN A 603 -22.56 5.03 -41.83
CA ASN A 603 -21.52 4.39 -42.67
C ASN A 603 -22.09 3.17 -43.42
N ASP A 604 -21.65 3.01 -44.65
CA ASP A 604 -21.96 1.82 -45.47
C ASP A 604 -21.38 0.55 -44.80
N PRO A 605 -22.12 -0.58 -44.78
CA PRO A 605 -21.63 -1.81 -44.18
C PRO A 605 -20.31 -2.34 -44.78
N ASP A 606 -20.09 -2.19 -46.07
CA ASP A 606 -18.85 -2.65 -46.73
C ASP A 606 -17.66 -1.77 -46.28
N MET A 607 -17.85 -0.46 -46.14
CA MET A 607 -16.89 0.46 -45.58
C MET A 607 -16.58 0.12 -44.11
N MET A 608 -17.62 -0.13 -43.31
CA MET A 608 -17.44 -0.53 -41.89
C MET A 608 -16.68 -1.85 -41.76
N TRP A 609 -16.95 -2.82 -42.64
CA TRP A 609 -16.16 -4.06 -42.70
C TRP A 609 -14.69 -3.73 -42.95
N LEU A 610 -14.41 -3.00 -44.05
CA LEU A 610 -13.06 -2.74 -44.53
C LEU A 610 -12.22 -1.93 -43.55
N THR A 611 -12.81 -0.97 -42.85
CA THR A 611 -12.07 -0.01 -42.03
C THR A 611 -12.05 -0.34 -40.55
N THR A 612 -13.08 -1.06 -40.04
CA THR A 612 -13.32 -1.16 -38.58
C THR A 612 -13.48 -2.60 -38.09
N MET A 613 -14.04 -3.50 -38.91
CA MET A 613 -14.40 -4.85 -38.46
C MET A 613 -13.43 -5.92 -38.96
N ASN A 614 -12.87 -5.80 -40.18
CA ASN A 614 -12.00 -6.79 -40.77
C ASN A 614 -10.65 -6.86 -40.05
N PRO A 615 -10.26 -8.01 -39.49
CA PRO A 615 -9.00 -8.18 -38.76
C PRO A 615 -7.74 -7.79 -39.54
N GLU A 616 -7.78 -7.92 -40.91
CA GLU A 616 -6.62 -7.64 -41.74
C GLU A 616 -6.41 -6.14 -42.05
N THR A 617 -7.48 -5.34 -41.99
CA THR A 617 -7.43 -3.93 -42.45
C THR A 617 -7.80 -2.91 -41.40
N ARG A 618 -8.52 -3.32 -40.33
CA ARG A 618 -8.92 -2.45 -39.23
C ARG A 618 -7.75 -1.92 -38.42
N ARG A 619 -7.92 -0.77 -37.80
CA ARG A 619 -6.99 -0.21 -36.85
C ARG A 619 -7.55 -0.33 -35.44
N LEU A 620 -6.83 -1.03 -34.55
CA LEU A 620 -7.17 -1.16 -33.15
C LEU A 620 -6.04 -0.60 -32.28
N ILE A 621 -6.39 0.32 -31.38
CA ILE A 621 -5.49 0.79 -30.33
C ILE A 621 -5.70 -0.11 -29.11
N ARG A 622 -4.68 -0.84 -28.71
CA ARG A 622 -4.71 -1.62 -27.48
C ARG A 622 -4.55 -0.69 -26.27
N VAL A 623 -5.49 -0.76 -25.33
CA VAL A 623 -5.46 0.06 -24.13
C VAL A 623 -4.67 -0.67 -23.06
N MET A 624 -3.50 -0.13 -22.72
CA MET A 624 -2.65 -0.66 -21.64
C MET A 624 -2.14 0.51 -20.79
N PRO A 625 -2.06 0.36 -19.47
CA PRO A 625 -1.38 1.35 -18.64
C PRO A 625 0.14 1.22 -18.87
N GLU A 626 0.80 2.31 -19.17
CA GLU A 626 2.27 2.37 -19.17
C GLU A 626 2.81 2.40 -17.74
N ASP A 627 2.08 3.08 -16.84
CA ASP A 627 2.34 3.20 -15.42
C ASP A 627 0.99 3.13 -14.67
N VAL A 628 0.90 2.23 -13.69
CA VAL A 628 -0.35 1.97 -12.97
C VAL A 628 -0.72 3.15 -12.06
N GLU A 629 0.27 3.76 -11.39
CA GLU A 629 0.05 4.88 -10.48
C GLU A 629 -0.32 6.15 -11.25
N GLN A 630 0.40 6.46 -12.33
CA GLN A 630 0.07 7.59 -13.20
C GLN A 630 -1.30 7.42 -13.85
N THR A 631 -1.65 6.20 -14.26
CA THR A 631 -2.97 5.89 -14.81
C THR A 631 -4.07 6.17 -13.78
N ALA A 632 -3.89 5.73 -12.52
CA ALA A 632 -4.83 6.00 -11.44
C ALA A 632 -4.97 7.52 -11.20
N ALA A 633 -3.86 8.24 -11.11
CA ALA A 633 -3.85 9.68 -10.90
C ALA A 633 -4.57 10.46 -12.03
N VAL A 634 -4.39 10.04 -13.30
CA VAL A 634 -5.06 10.64 -14.45
C VAL A 634 -6.57 10.39 -14.42
N PHE A 635 -7.01 9.17 -14.10
CA PHE A 635 -8.44 8.88 -13.95
C PHE A 635 -9.09 9.69 -12.83
N ASP A 636 -8.44 9.77 -11.65
CA ASP A 636 -8.93 10.56 -10.53
C ASP A 636 -8.95 12.05 -10.83
N LEU A 637 -7.92 12.58 -11.48
CA LEU A 637 -7.82 13.99 -11.87
C LEU A 637 -8.89 14.37 -12.89
N LEU A 638 -9.02 13.60 -13.97
CA LEU A 638 -9.89 13.97 -15.10
C LEU A 638 -11.37 13.60 -14.85
N LEU A 639 -11.65 12.52 -14.13
CA LEU A 639 -12.97 11.93 -13.99
C LEU A 639 -13.47 11.85 -12.55
N GLY A 640 -12.60 12.04 -11.55
CA GLY A 640 -12.91 12.10 -10.14
C GLY A 640 -13.61 13.42 -9.71
N ASP A 641 -13.62 13.70 -8.41
CA ASP A 641 -14.34 14.85 -7.84
C ASP A 641 -13.53 16.16 -7.79
N ASN A 642 -12.22 16.11 -8.05
CA ASN A 642 -11.33 17.27 -8.04
C ASN A 642 -11.56 18.18 -9.25
N LEU A 643 -12.58 19.03 -9.17
CA LEU A 643 -12.93 19.97 -10.26
C LEU A 643 -11.82 21.02 -10.49
N GLN A 644 -11.21 21.53 -9.42
CA GLN A 644 -10.16 22.56 -9.54
C GLN A 644 -8.91 21.97 -10.20
N GLY A 645 -8.42 20.83 -9.70
CA GLY A 645 -7.26 20.16 -10.31
C GLY A 645 -7.46 19.85 -11.80
N ARG A 646 -8.71 19.48 -12.20
CA ARG A 646 -9.04 19.28 -13.62
C ARG A 646 -8.92 20.56 -14.43
N LYS A 647 -9.42 21.70 -13.92
CA LYS A 647 -9.31 23.01 -14.58
C LYS A 647 -7.84 23.41 -14.74
N ASP A 648 -7.05 23.22 -13.70
CA ASP A 648 -5.63 23.53 -13.69
C ASP A 648 -4.88 22.67 -14.71
N HIS A 649 -5.16 21.36 -14.72
CA HIS A 649 -4.58 20.44 -15.70
C HIS A 649 -4.94 20.80 -17.16
N ILE A 650 -6.18 21.20 -17.41
CA ILE A 650 -6.61 21.66 -18.74
C ILE A 650 -5.89 22.96 -19.11
N ALA A 651 -5.76 23.91 -18.18
CA ALA A 651 -5.04 25.16 -18.42
C ALA A 651 -3.56 24.93 -18.74
N GLU A 652 -2.92 24.00 -18.05
CA GLU A 652 -1.49 23.69 -18.22
C GLU A 652 -1.20 22.83 -19.46
N ASN A 653 -2.09 21.91 -19.80
CA ASN A 653 -1.84 20.87 -20.80
C ASN A 653 -2.73 20.97 -22.05
N GLY A 654 -3.81 21.76 -22.02
CA GLY A 654 -4.81 21.83 -23.08
C GLY A 654 -4.22 22.21 -24.45
N TYR A 655 -3.17 23.02 -24.46
CA TYR A 655 -2.49 23.42 -25.71
C TYR A 655 -1.89 22.23 -26.48
N LYS A 656 -1.56 21.13 -25.80
CA LYS A 656 -1.03 19.90 -26.43
C LYS A 656 -2.08 19.16 -27.25
N TYR A 657 -3.35 19.44 -27.02
CA TYR A 657 -4.49 18.75 -27.61
C TYR A 657 -5.37 19.65 -28.48
N LEU A 658 -4.90 20.89 -28.79
CA LEU A 658 -5.66 21.84 -29.60
C LEU A 658 -6.02 21.32 -30.99
N GLU A 659 -5.14 20.52 -31.60
CA GLU A 659 -5.39 19.89 -32.90
C GLU A 659 -6.49 18.80 -32.85
N MET A 660 -6.78 18.27 -31.64
CA MET A 660 -7.82 17.25 -31.41
C MET A 660 -9.12 17.87 -30.90
N ALA A 661 -9.11 19.17 -30.55
CA ALA A 661 -10.29 19.87 -30.07
C ALA A 661 -11.20 20.23 -31.22
N ASP A 662 -12.47 19.82 -31.15
CA ASP A 662 -13.50 20.30 -32.06
C ASP A 662 -13.86 21.75 -31.71
N ILE A 663 -13.45 22.66 -32.58
CA ILE A 663 -13.63 24.13 -32.38
C ILE A 663 -14.87 24.61 -33.17
N SER A 664 -15.68 23.73 -33.73
CA SER A 664 -16.88 24.05 -34.51
C SER A 664 -18.09 24.43 -33.64
#